data_575baf4219a54f1909d2f66dc2de3781
#
_entry.id   575baf4219a54f1909d2f66dc2de3781
#
_cell.length_a   1.000
_cell.length_b   1.000
_cell.length_c   1.000
_cell.angle_alpha   90.00
_cell.angle_beta   90.00
_cell.angle_gamma   90.00
#
_symmetry.space_group_name_H-M   'P 1'
#
loop_
_entity.id
_entity.type
_entity.pdbx_description
1 polymer ?
#
loop_
_entity_poly.entity_id
_entity_poly.type
_entity_poly.pdbx_seq_one_letter_code
_entity_poly.pdbx_strand_id
1 'polypeptide(L)'
;MSRVHPVASAVIAVALFSLPSPLARAQKPPTMAEFLSPGYPSSLVSAKKADRLAWVVLDAGRRNVYTAAGPTFTPVRLTSFLDDNGVDTSDPSISDDGAIVIFVRGHSLNRAGWGANPSSSPDGPERAVWAVRTAGGPAWRLGEVTAPALSPDGRIVAFSRDNLIYAYAVVPGALPPDIAKGEKPLVKAAGSNGGLKWSPDGTKLAFVSERGDHGFIGIYDVRKRKVTFLAPSVDRDTSPTWSADGTRIAFIRRPGLPFGQQSQAGSAGIGNPPGVAFGAPGRGQRGAEPGAPAGAPLATMPGLYSSVFPGGYRVSFWVADVASGEAHEFWHPAPDDPVFSAVNAITWAGDGVIFGAEPGEWLRFYTVKVDGAAAAPLALTPDDGFIESQAFTSLSPDGRTLYYCNNLGDIERRHVWKVPTSGGEPVPLTRGEGIETYPVPVASGKQVAVLAADARRPQSIGLVPVSGGAPAIVYPALPKAYPIDAMVLPQVVMTRAADGLEIHNQLFLPRDIKPGERRPALVFVHGGPVRQMLVGYHYMWFYHLAYAMNEWLAAQGYVVLSVNYRSGVGYGKSFRAAPNTNARGNAEYQDVVAGAKYLQSRPDVDPGRIGIWGLSYGGLLTSQALARNSDLFVAGVDLAGVHLYGNVLDPENLAFKSSAASAVDGWKSPVLLVHGDDDRNVAFTQTTGLVQLLRARHVYNEVIVFPDDVHESLIHARWLYTFDRMEKFLDRFVRHAGR
;
A
#
# COMPACT_ATOMS: atom_id res chain seq x y z
N MET A 1 -64.43 68.30 43.31
CA MET A 1 -63.44 68.33 44.38
C MET A 1 -62.74 66.97 44.38
N SER A 2 -61.63 66.88 43.67
CA SER A 2 -60.81 65.61 43.58
C SER A 2 -59.34 66.00 43.72
N ARG A 3 -58.73 65.46 44.72
CA ARG A 3 -57.35 65.71 45.02
C ARG A 3 -56.44 64.72 44.16
N VAL A 4 -55.50 65.29 43.46
CA VAL A 4 -54.49 64.60 42.73
C VAL A 4 -53.24 64.41 43.63
N HIS A 5 -52.75 63.15 43.75
CA HIS A 5 -51.48 62.84 44.41
C HIS A 5 -50.43 62.60 43.35
N PRO A 6 -49.21 63.09 43.50
CA PRO A 6 -48.10 62.78 42.57
C PRO A 6 -47.44 61.45 42.90
N VAL A 7 -47.18 60.66 41.87
CA VAL A 7 -46.38 59.45 41.93
C VAL A 7 -44.93 59.82 41.72
N ALA A 8 -44.07 59.45 42.68
CA ALA A 8 -42.61 59.60 42.57
C ALA A 8 -42.05 58.40 41.82
N SER A 9 -41.42 58.63 40.68
CA SER A 9 -40.69 57.61 39.93
C SER A 9 -39.26 57.45 40.50
N ALA A 10 -38.97 56.28 41.09
CA ALA A 10 -37.63 55.91 41.51
C ALA A 10 -36.87 55.32 40.27
N VAL A 11 -35.81 55.96 39.85
CA VAL A 11 -34.87 55.41 38.85
C VAL A 11 -33.89 54.52 39.56
N ILE A 12 -33.95 53.19 39.30
CA ILE A 12 -32.96 52.21 39.75
C ILE A 12 -31.86 52.15 38.69
N ALA A 13 -30.69 52.70 39.02
CA ALA A 13 -29.49 52.54 38.21
C ALA A 13 -28.92 51.12 38.43
N VAL A 14 -29.05 50.23 37.42
CA VAL A 14 -28.40 48.94 37.42
C VAL A 14 -26.93 49.12 36.93
N ALA A 15 -25.99 49.04 37.86
CA ALA A 15 -24.56 48.97 37.54
C ALA A 15 -24.25 47.56 36.99
N LEU A 16 -24.04 47.46 35.67
CA LEU A 16 -23.51 46.28 35.01
C LEU A 16 -22.01 46.15 35.38
N PHE A 17 -21.71 45.31 36.33
CA PHE A 17 -20.35 44.80 36.52
C PHE A 17 -20.03 43.85 35.36
N SER A 18 -19.22 44.31 34.38
CA SER A 18 -18.57 43.45 33.40
C SER A 18 -17.50 42.62 34.13
N LEU A 19 -17.83 41.34 34.43
CA LEU A 19 -16.83 40.37 34.82
C LEU A 19 -15.83 40.22 33.68
N PRO A 20 -14.51 40.27 33.93
CA PRO A 20 -13.53 40.00 32.89
C PRO A 20 -13.73 38.56 32.45
N SER A 21 -13.95 38.34 31.15
CA SER A 21 -13.92 37.00 30.56
C SER A 21 -12.60 36.32 30.97
N PRO A 22 -12.63 35.06 31.40
CA PRO A 22 -11.40 34.35 31.72
C PRO A 22 -10.52 34.41 30.45
N LEU A 23 -9.34 34.99 30.58
CA LEU A 23 -8.29 34.94 29.55
C LEU A 23 -8.17 33.45 29.13
N ALA A 24 -8.55 33.17 27.89
CA ALA A 24 -8.35 31.83 27.32
C ALA A 24 -6.84 31.53 27.47
N ARG A 25 -6.52 30.62 28.38
CA ARG A 25 -5.16 30.13 28.58
C ARG A 25 -4.73 29.59 27.23
N ALA A 26 -3.72 30.17 26.63
CA ALA A 26 -3.20 29.69 25.34
C ALA A 26 -2.94 28.18 25.50
N GLN A 27 -3.76 27.40 24.85
CA GLN A 27 -3.68 25.96 24.91
C GLN A 27 -2.34 25.58 24.26
N LYS A 28 -1.51 24.80 24.97
CA LYS A 28 -0.23 24.34 24.42
C LYS A 28 -0.53 23.60 23.09
N PRO A 29 0.23 23.90 22.01
CA PRO A 29 0.04 23.15 20.75
C PRO A 29 0.14 21.66 20.99
N PRO A 30 -0.69 20.83 20.31
CA PRO A 30 -0.66 19.38 20.46
C PRO A 30 0.69 18.82 20.00
N THR A 31 1.11 17.75 20.65
CA THR A 31 2.34 17.03 20.33
C THR A 31 2.11 16.05 19.20
N MET A 32 3.17 15.65 18.47
CA MET A 32 3.07 14.61 17.45
C MET A 32 2.60 13.28 18.02
N ALA A 33 2.98 12.93 19.26
CA ALA A 33 2.50 11.73 19.93
C ALA A 33 0.98 11.72 20.13
N GLU A 34 0.34 12.88 20.35
CA GLU A 34 -1.11 13.00 20.45
C GLU A 34 -1.79 12.77 19.10
N PHE A 35 -1.23 13.23 17.98
CA PHE A 35 -1.71 12.93 16.63
C PHE A 35 -1.60 11.45 16.28
N LEU A 36 -0.60 10.73 16.81
CA LEU A 36 -0.37 9.30 16.59
C LEU A 36 -0.96 8.41 17.71
N SER A 37 -1.78 8.98 18.60
CA SER A 37 -2.34 8.23 19.73
C SER A 37 -3.42 7.20 19.37
N PRO A 38 -4.21 7.30 18.28
CA PRO A 38 -5.12 6.23 17.88
C PRO A 38 -4.35 5.03 17.32
N GLY A 39 -4.77 3.81 17.72
CA GLY A 39 -4.25 2.59 17.12
C GLY A 39 -4.59 2.50 15.63
N TYR A 40 -3.63 2.10 14.81
CA TYR A 40 -3.76 1.95 13.36
C TYR A 40 -4.14 0.51 12.99
N PRO A 41 -5.40 0.22 12.59
CA PRO A 41 -5.81 -1.09 12.12
C PRO A 41 -5.41 -1.31 10.67
N SER A 42 -5.04 -2.55 10.32
CA SER A 42 -4.67 -2.95 8.97
C SER A 42 -4.96 -4.43 8.74
N SER A 43 -4.81 -4.88 7.49
CA SER A 43 -4.89 -6.31 7.13
C SER A 43 -6.21 -6.96 7.57
N LEU A 44 -7.33 -6.31 7.27
CA LEU A 44 -8.67 -6.78 7.61
C LEU A 44 -9.04 -8.04 6.82
N VAL A 45 -9.55 -9.07 7.51
CA VAL A 45 -10.04 -10.34 6.93
C VAL A 45 -11.36 -10.77 7.58
N SER A 46 -12.14 -11.59 6.86
CA SER A 46 -13.42 -12.15 7.32
C SER A 46 -13.45 -13.65 7.18
N ALA A 47 -14.10 -14.32 8.11
CA ALA A 47 -14.44 -15.73 7.99
C ALA A 47 -15.55 -15.92 6.92
N LYS A 48 -15.52 -17.07 6.22
CA LYS A 48 -16.48 -17.33 5.12
C LYS A 48 -17.83 -17.90 5.59
N LYS A 49 -17.85 -18.54 6.76
CA LYS A 49 -19.04 -19.24 7.30
C LYS A 49 -19.54 -18.66 8.64
N ALA A 50 -18.90 -17.62 9.16
CA ALA A 50 -19.29 -16.94 10.38
C ALA A 50 -19.10 -15.43 10.23
N ASP A 51 -20.00 -14.62 10.76
CA ASP A 51 -19.86 -13.17 10.81
C ASP A 51 -18.77 -12.81 11.82
N ARG A 52 -17.51 -13.01 11.43
CA ARG A 52 -16.34 -12.74 12.24
C ARG A 52 -15.22 -12.12 11.42
N LEU A 53 -14.71 -11.03 11.94
CA LEU A 53 -13.58 -10.29 11.39
C LEU A 53 -12.31 -10.55 12.20
N ALA A 54 -11.16 -10.42 11.57
CA ALA A 54 -9.88 -10.28 12.24
C ALA A 54 -9.01 -9.22 11.53
N TRP A 55 -8.15 -8.55 12.29
CA TRP A 55 -7.24 -7.53 11.77
C TRP A 55 -6.02 -7.36 12.66
N VAL A 56 -5.00 -6.70 12.17
CA VAL A 56 -3.81 -6.30 12.94
C VAL A 56 -3.94 -4.86 13.37
N VAL A 57 -3.50 -4.53 14.57
CA VAL A 57 -3.41 -3.16 15.08
C VAL A 57 -1.97 -2.84 15.45
N LEU A 58 -1.48 -1.72 14.94
CA LEU A 58 -0.26 -1.07 15.41
C LEU A 58 -0.67 0.07 16.35
N ASP A 59 -0.35 -0.07 17.63
CA ASP A 59 -0.66 0.90 18.69
C ASP A 59 0.60 1.28 19.44
N ALA A 60 1.14 2.46 19.21
CA ALA A 60 2.39 2.95 19.79
C ALA A 60 3.52 1.89 19.73
N GLY A 61 3.73 1.30 18.54
CA GLY A 61 4.75 0.28 18.27
C GLY A 61 4.35 -1.15 18.61
N ARG A 62 3.33 -1.36 19.43
CA ARG A 62 2.80 -2.68 19.78
C ARG A 62 1.91 -3.22 18.69
N ARG A 63 2.21 -4.42 18.18
CA ARG A 63 1.48 -5.05 17.07
C ARG A 63 0.69 -6.25 17.57
N ASN A 64 -0.64 -6.15 17.54
CA ASN A 64 -1.53 -7.17 18.06
C ASN A 64 -2.64 -7.54 17.07
N VAL A 65 -3.10 -8.79 17.15
CA VAL A 65 -4.25 -9.29 16.40
C VAL A 65 -5.52 -9.05 17.20
N TYR A 66 -6.55 -8.58 16.52
CA TYR A 66 -7.88 -8.34 17.05
C TYR A 66 -8.92 -9.14 16.27
N THR A 67 -10.07 -9.36 16.89
CA THR A 67 -11.25 -9.97 16.26
C THR A 67 -12.52 -9.24 16.69
N ALA A 68 -13.58 -9.38 15.89
CA ALA A 68 -14.92 -8.97 16.26
C ALA A 68 -15.94 -9.92 15.64
N ALA A 69 -16.98 -10.27 16.39
CA ALA A 69 -18.03 -11.19 15.94
C ALA A 69 -19.38 -10.47 15.86
N GLY A 70 -20.16 -10.79 14.80
CA GLY A 70 -21.54 -10.34 14.68
C GLY A 70 -22.44 -10.92 15.76
N PRO A 71 -23.60 -10.28 16.03
CA PRO A 71 -24.10 -9.08 15.33
C PRO A 71 -23.50 -7.76 15.81
N THR A 72 -22.87 -7.70 16.98
CA THR A 72 -22.41 -6.44 17.61
C THR A 72 -21.02 -5.99 17.12
N PHE A 73 -20.21 -6.91 16.63
CA PHE A 73 -18.82 -6.67 16.20
C PHE A 73 -17.98 -5.91 17.24
N THR A 74 -18.16 -6.24 18.52
CA THR A 74 -17.36 -5.68 19.61
C THR A 74 -15.90 -6.13 19.47
N PRO A 75 -14.93 -5.22 19.41
CA PRO A 75 -13.51 -5.57 19.24
C PRO A 75 -12.94 -6.29 20.44
N VAL A 76 -12.20 -7.38 20.19
CA VAL A 76 -11.47 -8.14 21.21
C VAL A 76 -10.04 -8.32 20.77
N ARG A 77 -9.09 -7.92 21.64
CA ARG A 77 -7.67 -8.17 21.40
C ARG A 77 -7.34 -9.63 21.70
N LEU A 78 -6.75 -10.32 20.73
CA LEU A 78 -6.41 -11.76 20.81
C LEU A 78 -4.99 -12.01 21.31
N THR A 79 -4.06 -11.08 21.06
CA THR A 79 -2.64 -11.25 21.42
C THR A 79 -2.19 -10.15 22.37
N SER A 80 -1.09 -10.39 23.08
CA SER A 80 -0.55 -9.45 24.09
C SER A 80 0.95 -9.24 23.87
N PHE A 81 1.33 -8.81 22.67
CA PHE A 81 2.68 -8.34 22.37
C PHE A 81 2.76 -6.86 22.77
N LEU A 82 3.51 -6.57 23.86
CA LEU A 82 3.43 -5.28 24.54
C LEU A 82 4.63 -4.35 24.26
N ASP A 83 5.62 -4.83 23.54
CA ASP A 83 6.87 -4.11 23.29
C ASP A 83 6.87 -3.41 21.94
N ASP A 84 7.46 -2.21 21.89
CA ASP A 84 7.86 -1.52 20.67
C ASP A 84 9.24 -2.01 20.22
N ASN A 85 9.33 -3.29 19.86
CA ASN A 85 10.58 -3.96 19.48
C ASN A 85 10.80 -4.09 17.98
N GLY A 86 9.89 -3.55 17.18
CA GLY A 86 9.97 -3.61 15.72
C GLY A 86 9.66 -4.98 15.10
N VAL A 87 9.21 -5.96 15.89
CA VAL A 87 8.76 -7.25 15.35
C VAL A 87 7.40 -7.04 14.66
N ASP A 88 7.40 -7.08 13.33
CA ASP A 88 6.18 -6.86 12.53
C ASP A 88 5.15 -7.98 12.76
N THR A 89 3.88 -7.67 12.50
CA THR A 89 2.78 -8.63 12.50
C THR A 89 1.96 -8.39 11.25
N SER A 90 1.87 -9.40 10.39
CA SER A 90 1.27 -9.28 9.06
C SER A 90 0.50 -10.53 8.64
N ASP A 91 -0.14 -10.44 7.48
CA ASP A 91 -0.76 -11.55 6.76
C ASP A 91 -1.73 -12.42 7.62
N PRO A 92 -2.65 -11.79 8.38
CA PRO A 92 -3.63 -12.55 9.11
C PRO A 92 -4.52 -13.35 8.14
N SER A 93 -4.85 -14.57 8.51
CA SER A 93 -5.82 -15.41 7.81
C SER A 93 -6.70 -16.09 8.85
N ILE A 94 -8.00 -16.15 8.57
CA ILE A 94 -9.00 -16.69 9.49
C ILE A 94 -9.64 -17.95 8.88
N SER A 95 -9.88 -18.98 9.71
CA SER A 95 -10.62 -20.18 9.29
C SER A 95 -12.05 -19.85 8.87
N ASP A 96 -12.65 -20.66 8.01
CA ASP A 96 -14.00 -20.45 7.49
C ASP A 96 -15.06 -20.30 8.59
N ASP A 97 -14.93 -21.07 9.68
CA ASP A 97 -15.80 -21.01 10.86
C ASP A 97 -15.48 -19.85 11.82
N GLY A 98 -14.40 -19.11 11.54
CA GLY A 98 -13.96 -18.01 12.36
C GLY A 98 -13.28 -18.39 13.67
N ALA A 99 -12.94 -19.67 13.90
CA ALA A 99 -12.41 -20.14 15.18
C ALA A 99 -10.91 -19.87 15.37
N ILE A 100 -10.14 -19.87 14.29
CA ILE A 100 -8.68 -19.76 14.30
C ILE A 100 -8.23 -18.58 13.43
N VAL A 101 -7.31 -17.79 13.95
CA VAL A 101 -6.54 -16.81 13.15
C VAL A 101 -5.09 -17.24 13.17
N ILE A 102 -4.47 -17.35 12.00
CA ILE A 102 -3.01 -17.39 11.85
C ILE A 102 -2.49 -16.03 11.41
N PHE A 103 -1.24 -15.73 11.72
CA PHE A 103 -0.57 -14.50 11.30
C PHE A 103 0.95 -14.70 11.29
N VAL A 104 1.65 -13.86 10.55
CA VAL A 104 3.11 -13.87 10.50
C VAL A 104 3.64 -12.85 11.50
N ARG A 105 4.59 -13.25 12.34
CA ARG A 105 5.42 -12.34 13.14
C ARG A 105 6.83 -12.27 12.56
N GLY A 106 7.33 -11.06 12.45
CA GLY A 106 8.64 -10.75 11.89
C GLY A 106 8.61 -10.31 10.44
N HIS A 107 9.50 -9.41 10.09
CA HIS A 107 9.63 -8.84 8.76
C HIS A 107 10.15 -9.86 7.74
N SER A 108 9.86 -9.68 6.45
CA SER A 108 10.41 -10.52 5.38
C SER A 108 11.94 -10.55 5.43
N LEU A 109 12.54 -11.65 4.96
CA LEU A 109 14.00 -11.76 4.87
C LEU A 109 14.55 -10.84 3.78
N ASN A 110 15.75 -10.28 4.00
CA ASN A 110 16.49 -9.57 2.96
C ASN A 110 17.15 -10.58 1.97
N ARG A 111 17.86 -10.08 0.96
CA ARG A 111 18.52 -10.91 -0.05
C ARG A 111 19.60 -11.85 0.54
N ALA A 112 20.18 -11.49 1.68
CA ALA A 112 21.17 -12.31 2.38
C ALA A 112 20.53 -13.35 3.31
N GLY A 113 19.17 -13.40 3.38
CA GLY A 113 18.45 -14.33 4.24
C GLY A 113 18.26 -13.85 5.68
N TRP A 114 18.49 -12.56 5.99
CA TRP A 114 18.32 -11.99 7.32
C TRP A 114 16.97 -11.33 7.51
N GLY A 115 16.35 -11.55 8.65
CA GLY A 115 15.19 -10.77 9.12
C GLY A 115 15.62 -9.38 9.60
N ALA A 116 14.68 -8.42 9.62
CA ALA A 116 14.95 -7.14 10.28
C ALA A 116 15.01 -7.32 11.81
N ASN A 117 15.99 -6.69 12.44
CA ASN A 117 16.21 -6.77 13.89
C ASN A 117 16.43 -5.37 14.49
N PRO A 118 15.49 -4.42 14.31
CA PRO A 118 15.73 -3.02 14.70
C PRO A 118 15.92 -2.81 16.18
N SER A 119 15.49 -3.75 17.02
CA SER A 119 15.78 -3.73 18.48
C SER A 119 17.14 -4.30 18.82
N SER A 120 17.91 -4.77 17.85
CA SER A 120 19.22 -5.44 18.05
C SER A 120 19.13 -6.57 19.07
N SER A 121 18.08 -7.39 19.01
CA SER A 121 17.91 -8.54 19.90
C SER A 121 19.08 -9.51 19.74
N PRO A 122 19.73 -9.93 20.82
CA PRO A 122 20.86 -10.88 20.76
C PRO A 122 20.41 -12.28 20.28
N ASP A 123 19.10 -12.60 20.42
CA ASP A 123 18.53 -13.85 19.93
C ASP A 123 18.24 -13.80 18.42
N GLY A 124 18.51 -12.67 17.77
CA GLY A 124 18.24 -12.43 16.36
C GLY A 124 16.79 -12.03 16.06
N PRO A 125 16.46 -11.88 14.76
CA PRO A 125 15.13 -11.49 14.33
C PRO A 125 14.12 -12.63 14.48
N GLU A 126 12.93 -12.33 14.99
CA GLU A 126 11.81 -13.27 14.91
C GLU A 126 11.24 -13.31 13.48
N ARG A 127 11.00 -14.52 12.96
CA ARG A 127 10.12 -14.73 11.80
C ARG A 127 9.43 -16.08 11.94
N ALA A 128 8.11 -16.05 12.18
CA ALA A 128 7.32 -17.27 12.34
C ALA A 128 5.85 -17.05 12.03
N VAL A 129 5.15 -18.12 11.66
CA VAL A 129 3.69 -18.15 11.72
C VAL A 129 3.27 -18.47 13.15
N TRP A 130 2.31 -17.73 13.62
CA TRP A 130 1.62 -17.90 14.88
C TRP A 130 0.15 -18.18 14.66
N ALA A 131 -0.49 -18.81 15.63
CA ALA A 131 -1.92 -19.02 15.64
C ALA A 131 -2.54 -18.58 16.97
N VAL A 132 -3.83 -18.21 16.91
CA VAL A 132 -4.61 -17.86 18.09
C VAL A 132 -6.07 -18.25 17.89
N ARG A 133 -6.75 -18.67 18.96
CA ARG A 133 -8.20 -18.90 18.96
C ARG A 133 -8.94 -17.60 19.11
N THR A 134 -10.00 -17.40 18.33
CA THR A 134 -10.86 -16.22 18.45
C THR A 134 -11.71 -16.23 19.71
N ALA A 135 -11.90 -17.40 20.33
CA ALA A 135 -12.54 -17.53 21.65
C ALA A 135 -11.63 -17.09 22.82
N GLY A 136 -10.35 -16.73 22.53
CA GLY A 136 -9.37 -16.35 23.53
C GLY A 136 -8.38 -17.47 23.89
N GLY A 137 -7.49 -17.17 24.83
CA GLY A 137 -6.37 -18.03 25.22
C GLY A 137 -5.04 -17.55 24.63
N PRO A 138 -3.92 -18.20 24.99
CA PRO A 138 -2.61 -17.79 24.51
C PRO A 138 -2.45 -18.07 23.00
N ALA A 139 -1.77 -17.17 22.30
CA ALA A 139 -1.27 -17.45 20.98
C ALA A 139 -0.10 -18.44 21.05
N TRP A 140 0.10 -19.25 20.00
CA TRP A 140 1.20 -20.21 19.93
C TRP A 140 1.93 -20.11 18.60
N ARG A 141 3.24 -20.33 18.63
CA ARG A 141 4.12 -20.38 17.48
C ARG A 141 3.99 -21.71 16.75
N LEU A 142 3.81 -21.67 15.43
CA LEU A 142 3.77 -22.84 14.57
C LEU A 142 5.14 -23.16 13.95
N GLY A 143 5.89 -22.15 13.52
CA GLY A 143 7.21 -22.35 12.93
C GLY A 143 7.57 -21.28 11.89
N GLU A 144 8.78 -21.39 11.33
CA GLU A 144 9.28 -20.49 10.29
C GLU A 144 8.73 -20.90 8.94
N VAL A 145 7.99 -19.97 8.31
CA VAL A 145 7.38 -20.20 6.99
C VAL A 145 7.27 -18.94 6.17
N THR A 146 7.13 -19.11 4.87
CA THR A 146 6.79 -18.05 3.92
C THR A 146 5.46 -18.35 3.26
N ALA A 147 4.63 -17.30 3.04
CA ALA A 147 3.34 -17.39 2.37
C ALA A 147 2.44 -18.53 2.90
N PRO A 148 2.05 -18.52 4.18
CA PRO A 148 1.22 -19.56 4.78
C PRO A 148 -0.18 -19.60 4.16
N ALA A 149 -0.71 -20.81 3.90
CA ALA A 149 -2.06 -21.05 3.42
C ALA A 149 -2.83 -21.86 4.46
N LEU A 150 -3.74 -21.22 5.19
CA LEU A 150 -4.61 -21.88 6.18
C LEU A 150 -5.68 -22.70 5.47
N SER A 151 -5.87 -23.96 5.89
CA SER A 151 -6.99 -24.77 5.42
C SER A 151 -8.33 -24.16 5.86
N PRO A 152 -9.42 -24.35 5.09
CA PRO A 152 -10.74 -23.79 5.44
C PRO A 152 -11.24 -24.17 6.83
N ASP A 153 -10.92 -25.37 7.30
CA ASP A 153 -11.28 -25.87 8.64
C ASP A 153 -10.33 -25.39 9.77
N GLY A 154 -9.31 -24.62 9.43
CA GLY A 154 -8.37 -24.06 10.41
C GLY A 154 -7.39 -25.07 11.01
N ARG A 155 -7.30 -26.31 10.50
CA ARG A 155 -6.50 -27.38 11.11
C ARG A 155 -5.09 -27.52 10.58
N ILE A 156 -4.84 -27.02 9.38
CA ILE A 156 -3.56 -27.20 8.67
C ILE A 156 -3.13 -25.84 8.08
N VAL A 157 -1.84 -25.55 8.22
CA VAL A 157 -1.18 -24.48 7.47
C VAL A 157 -0.21 -25.13 6.49
N ALA A 158 -0.45 -24.94 5.19
CA ALA A 158 0.49 -25.31 4.14
C ALA A 158 1.40 -24.13 3.79
N PHE A 159 2.64 -24.38 3.39
CA PHE A 159 3.60 -23.36 3.02
C PHE A 159 4.69 -23.92 2.10
N SER A 160 5.39 -23.04 1.39
CA SER A 160 6.52 -23.41 0.53
C SER A 160 7.84 -23.09 1.24
N ARG A 161 8.79 -24.03 1.15
CA ARG A 161 10.17 -23.85 1.61
C ARG A 161 11.10 -24.70 0.74
N ASP A 162 12.22 -24.16 0.31
CA ASP A 162 13.21 -24.83 -0.54
C ASP A 162 12.58 -25.51 -1.77
N ASN A 163 11.65 -24.81 -2.41
CA ASN A 163 10.87 -25.28 -3.57
C ASN A 163 9.94 -26.47 -3.30
N LEU A 164 9.77 -26.89 -2.05
CA LEU A 164 8.89 -27.97 -1.64
C LEU A 164 7.72 -27.43 -0.82
N ILE A 165 6.62 -28.19 -0.72
CA ILE A 165 5.46 -27.82 0.08
C ILE A 165 5.44 -28.66 1.36
N TYR A 166 5.30 -27.98 2.50
CA TYR A 166 5.17 -28.57 3.83
C TYR A 166 3.84 -28.18 4.45
N ALA A 167 3.49 -28.81 5.56
CA ALA A 167 2.30 -28.47 6.31
C ALA A 167 2.50 -28.65 7.82
N TYR A 168 1.92 -27.75 8.62
CA TYR A 168 1.85 -27.85 10.07
C TYR A 168 0.40 -28.09 10.52
N ALA A 169 0.24 -28.88 11.58
CA ALA A 169 -1.03 -28.93 12.29
C ALA A 169 -1.19 -27.67 13.13
N VAL A 170 -2.36 -27.03 13.07
CA VAL A 170 -2.68 -25.82 13.83
C VAL A 170 -3.22 -26.22 15.21
N VAL A 171 -2.36 -26.80 16.04
CA VAL A 171 -2.68 -27.19 17.41
C VAL A 171 -1.63 -26.65 18.37
N PRO A 172 -2.01 -26.20 19.59
CA PRO A 172 -1.06 -25.76 20.59
C PRO A 172 -0.07 -26.88 20.95
N GLY A 173 1.22 -26.54 21.04
CA GLY A 173 2.28 -27.49 21.39
C GLY A 173 2.68 -28.46 20.28
N ALA A 174 2.11 -28.35 19.06
CA ALA A 174 2.67 -29.02 17.90
C ALA A 174 4.09 -28.47 17.69
N LEU A 175 5.06 -29.36 17.74
CA LEU A 175 6.44 -29.03 17.39
C LEU A 175 6.45 -28.73 15.88
N PRO A 176 7.12 -27.63 15.45
CA PRO A 176 7.36 -27.42 14.04
C PRO A 176 8.09 -28.63 13.48
N PRO A 177 7.76 -29.06 12.26
CA PRO A 177 8.55 -30.05 11.59
C PRO A 177 10.04 -29.67 11.65
N ASP A 178 10.84 -30.57 12.18
CA ASP A 178 12.28 -30.40 12.17
C ASP A 178 12.83 -30.94 10.85
N ILE A 179 12.92 -30.05 9.85
CA ILE A 179 13.42 -30.42 8.52
C ILE A 179 14.86 -30.91 8.58
N ALA A 180 15.66 -30.37 9.51
CA ALA A 180 17.03 -30.86 9.73
C ALA A 180 17.06 -32.33 10.21
N LYS A 181 15.95 -32.83 10.81
CA LYS A 181 15.80 -34.24 11.23
C LYS A 181 15.10 -35.11 10.20
N GLY A 182 14.95 -34.64 8.95
CA GLY A 182 14.42 -35.49 7.85
C GLY A 182 12.91 -35.52 7.75
N GLU A 183 12.21 -34.46 8.16
CA GLU A 183 10.77 -34.35 7.95
C GLU A 183 10.43 -34.44 6.46
N LYS A 184 9.34 -35.15 6.17
CA LYS A 184 8.90 -35.35 4.78
C LYS A 184 8.00 -34.17 4.34
N PRO A 185 8.30 -33.54 3.17
CA PRO A 185 7.40 -32.60 2.60
C PRO A 185 6.03 -33.23 2.27
N LEU A 186 4.99 -32.40 2.30
CA LEU A 186 3.65 -32.73 1.84
C LEU A 186 3.66 -33.03 0.32
N VAL A 187 4.38 -32.18 -0.42
CA VAL A 187 4.64 -32.33 -1.85
C VAL A 187 6.12 -32.19 -2.14
N LYS A 188 6.69 -33.21 -2.77
CA LYS A 188 8.05 -33.21 -3.34
C LYS A 188 7.92 -33.40 -4.85
N ALA A 189 7.82 -32.29 -5.56
CA ALA A 189 7.79 -32.23 -7.01
C ALA A 189 8.96 -31.41 -7.54
N ALA A 190 9.37 -31.67 -8.78
CA ALA A 190 10.40 -30.88 -9.44
C ALA A 190 9.96 -29.42 -9.65
N GLY A 191 10.92 -28.49 -9.76
CA GLY A 191 10.69 -27.06 -9.92
C GLY A 191 10.39 -26.34 -8.61
N SER A 192 10.03 -25.08 -8.69
CA SER A 192 9.60 -24.27 -7.55
C SER A 192 8.08 -24.41 -7.35
N ASN A 193 7.68 -24.90 -6.19
CA ASN A 193 6.27 -25.20 -5.90
C ASN A 193 5.69 -24.17 -4.93
N GLY A 194 4.67 -23.43 -5.37
CA GLY A 194 4.09 -22.31 -4.60
C GLY A 194 2.69 -21.92 -5.07
N GLY A 195 2.22 -20.72 -4.71
CA GLY A 195 0.89 -20.25 -5.11
C GLY A 195 -0.25 -21.10 -4.56
N LEU A 196 -0.13 -21.49 -3.29
CA LEU A 196 -0.99 -22.46 -2.61
C LEU A 196 -2.43 -21.97 -2.48
N LYS A 197 -3.40 -22.82 -2.90
CA LYS A 197 -4.84 -22.54 -2.83
C LYS A 197 -5.59 -23.80 -2.39
N TRP A 198 -6.15 -23.78 -1.18
CA TRP A 198 -7.03 -24.86 -0.71
C TRP A 198 -8.34 -24.90 -1.51
N SER A 199 -8.84 -26.11 -1.77
CA SER A 199 -10.23 -26.28 -2.24
C SER A 199 -11.22 -25.79 -1.17
N PRO A 200 -12.43 -25.34 -1.54
CA PRO A 200 -13.42 -24.83 -0.59
C PRO A 200 -13.79 -25.82 0.52
N ASP A 201 -13.69 -27.12 0.27
CA ASP A 201 -13.92 -28.20 1.22
C ASP A 201 -12.67 -28.60 2.04
N GLY A 202 -11.50 -28.02 1.74
CA GLY A 202 -10.23 -28.33 2.41
C GLY A 202 -9.63 -29.71 2.10
N THR A 203 -10.21 -30.47 1.16
CA THR A 203 -9.75 -31.84 0.86
C THR A 203 -8.58 -31.88 -0.13
N LYS A 204 -8.34 -30.79 -0.85
CA LYS A 204 -7.29 -30.65 -1.87
C LYS A 204 -6.55 -29.34 -1.76
N LEU A 205 -5.29 -29.34 -2.20
CA LEU A 205 -4.44 -28.16 -2.28
C LEU A 205 -3.95 -28.00 -3.71
N ALA A 206 -4.34 -26.92 -4.37
CA ALA A 206 -3.79 -26.52 -5.65
C ALA A 206 -2.48 -25.75 -5.44
N PHE A 207 -1.53 -25.93 -6.35
CA PHE A 207 -0.27 -25.21 -6.38
C PHE A 207 0.24 -25.02 -7.80
N VAL A 208 1.11 -24.05 -7.99
CA VAL A 208 1.86 -23.84 -9.23
C VAL A 208 3.22 -24.52 -9.08
N SER A 209 3.59 -25.36 -10.04
CA SER A 209 4.91 -25.98 -10.15
C SER A 209 5.67 -25.29 -11.29
N GLU A 210 6.45 -24.28 -10.96
CA GLU A 210 7.25 -23.51 -11.93
C GLU A 210 8.56 -24.24 -12.23
N ARG A 211 8.90 -24.44 -13.50
CA ARG A 211 10.04 -25.24 -13.95
C ARG A 211 11.01 -24.48 -14.86
N GLY A 212 10.94 -23.16 -14.82
CA GLY A 212 11.80 -22.26 -15.57
C GLY A 212 11.22 -21.89 -16.93
N ASP A 213 11.18 -22.82 -17.88
CA ASP A 213 10.67 -22.63 -19.23
C ASP A 213 9.18 -22.99 -19.40
N HIS A 214 8.63 -23.78 -18.47
CA HIS A 214 7.23 -24.19 -18.43
C HIS A 214 6.74 -24.29 -16.98
N GLY A 215 5.46 -24.55 -16.79
CA GLY A 215 4.90 -24.71 -15.45
C GLY A 215 3.54 -25.43 -15.47
N PHE A 216 3.16 -26.04 -14.35
CA PHE A 216 1.95 -26.83 -14.23
C PHE A 216 1.11 -26.41 -13.03
N ILE A 217 -0.20 -26.62 -13.13
CA ILE A 217 -1.08 -26.65 -11.95
C ILE A 217 -1.07 -28.06 -11.38
N GLY A 218 -0.56 -28.18 -10.15
CA GLY A 218 -0.59 -29.42 -9.38
C GLY A 218 -1.74 -29.40 -8.37
N ILE A 219 -2.35 -30.58 -8.14
CA ILE A 219 -3.37 -30.83 -7.12
C ILE A 219 -2.85 -31.89 -6.18
N TYR A 220 -2.73 -31.56 -4.91
CA TYR A 220 -2.48 -32.52 -3.85
C TYR A 220 -3.80 -32.93 -3.19
N ASP A 221 -4.15 -34.23 -3.24
CA ASP A 221 -5.28 -34.78 -2.53
C ASP A 221 -4.82 -35.20 -1.11
N VAL A 222 -5.40 -34.58 -0.10
CA VAL A 222 -4.99 -34.77 1.31
C VAL A 222 -5.25 -36.22 1.78
N ARG A 223 -6.37 -36.80 1.39
CA ARG A 223 -6.76 -38.17 1.82
C ARG A 223 -5.95 -39.22 1.10
N LYS A 224 -5.80 -39.09 -0.21
CA LYS A 224 -5.05 -40.08 -1.05
C LYS A 224 -3.54 -39.88 -0.93
N ARG A 225 -3.08 -38.74 -0.42
CA ARG A 225 -1.67 -38.31 -0.38
C ARG A 225 -1.00 -38.42 -1.75
N LYS A 226 -1.71 -37.98 -2.78
CA LYS A 226 -1.30 -38.08 -4.18
C LYS A 226 -1.31 -36.67 -4.84
N VAL A 227 -0.30 -36.45 -5.67
CA VAL A 227 -0.25 -35.29 -6.56
C VAL A 227 -0.74 -35.72 -7.95
N THR A 228 -1.55 -34.87 -8.57
CA THR A 228 -1.96 -34.95 -9.97
C THR A 228 -1.71 -33.60 -10.62
N PHE A 229 -1.12 -33.59 -11.82
CA PHE A 229 -0.96 -32.38 -12.61
C PHE A 229 -2.11 -32.28 -13.61
N LEU A 230 -2.74 -31.10 -13.69
CA LEU A 230 -3.85 -30.84 -14.59
C LEU A 230 -3.31 -30.52 -15.99
N ALA A 231 -3.80 -31.22 -17.03
CA ALA A 231 -3.48 -31.01 -18.43
C ALA A 231 -2.02 -30.58 -18.72
N PRO A 232 -1.01 -31.38 -18.32
CA PRO A 232 0.39 -31.01 -18.51
C PRO A 232 0.72 -30.72 -19.98
N SER A 233 1.43 -29.63 -20.22
CA SER A 233 1.84 -29.20 -21.58
C SER A 233 3.26 -28.63 -21.55
N VAL A 234 3.74 -28.17 -22.67
CA VAL A 234 5.00 -27.40 -22.79
C VAL A 234 4.85 -25.94 -22.35
N ASP A 235 3.65 -25.54 -21.97
CA ASP A 235 3.29 -24.17 -21.66
C ASP A 235 3.46 -23.85 -20.17
N ARG A 236 3.19 -22.62 -19.79
CA ARG A 236 3.26 -22.12 -18.41
C ARG A 236 1.86 -21.88 -17.88
N ASP A 237 1.47 -22.68 -16.90
CA ASP A 237 0.20 -22.55 -16.19
C ASP A 237 0.38 -21.77 -14.89
N THR A 238 -0.46 -20.76 -14.64
CA THR A 238 -0.40 -19.87 -13.49
C THR A 238 -1.79 -19.49 -12.99
N SER A 239 -1.86 -18.81 -11.85
CA SER A 239 -3.09 -18.22 -11.31
C SER A 239 -4.27 -19.20 -11.17
N PRO A 240 -4.11 -20.37 -10.53
CA PRO A 240 -5.23 -21.29 -10.32
C PRO A 240 -6.29 -20.67 -9.42
N THR A 241 -7.56 -20.89 -9.78
CA THR A 241 -8.71 -20.46 -8.98
C THR A 241 -9.79 -21.53 -8.97
N TRP A 242 -10.30 -21.87 -7.79
CA TRP A 242 -11.30 -22.91 -7.60
C TRP A 242 -12.70 -22.40 -7.93
N SER A 243 -13.52 -23.29 -8.54
CA SER A 243 -14.98 -23.14 -8.53
C SER A 243 -15.51 -23.20 -7.09
N ALA A 244 -16.67 -22.60 -6.85
CA ALA A 244 -17.26 -22.55 -5.51
C ALA A 244 -17.57 -23.94 -4.92
N ASP A 245 -17.88 -24.92 -5.77
CA ASP A 245 -18.13 -26.32 -5.40
C ASP A 245 -16.85 -27.17 -5.27
N GLY A 246 -15.68 -26.60 -5.66
CA GLY A 246 -14.39 -27.29 -5.59
C GLY A 246 -14.20 -28.41 -6.62
N THR A 247 -15.06 -28.52 -7.63
CA THR A 247 -14.97 -29.57 -8.65
C THR A 247 -14.08 -29.19 -9.82
N ARG A 248 -13.92 -27.88 -10.07
CA ARG A 248 -13.15 -27.36 -11.21
C ARG A 248 -12.11 -26.32 -10.77
N ILE A 249 -11.09 -26.17 -11.59
CA ILE A 249 -10.08 -25.10 -11.49
C ILE A 249 -9.98 -24.37 -12.82
N ALA A 250 -10.08 -23.05 -12.78
CA ALA A 250 -9.66 -22.22 -13.89
C ALA A 250 -8.23 -21.73 -13.66
N PHE A 251 -7.47 -21.54 -14.75
CA PHE A 251 -6.08 -21.08 -14.70
C PHE A 251 -5.70 -20.35 -15.97
N ILE A 252 -4.63 -19.57 -15.91
CA ILE A 252 -4.03 -18.92 -17.06
C ILE A 252 -2.96 -19.82 -17.64
N ARG A 253 -3.00 -20.02 -18.97
CA ARG A 253 -1.94 -20.67 -19.74
C ARG A 253 -1.26 -19.68 -20.67
N ARG A 254 0.07 -19.71 -20.69
CA ARG A 254 0.92 -18.92 -21.59
C ARG A 254 1.87 -19.86 -22.32
N PRO A 255 2.31 -19.49 -23.55
CA PRO A 255 3.32 -20.28 -24.24
C PRO A 255 4.58 -20.46 -23.38
N GLY A 256 5.17 -21.65 -23.41
CA GLY A 256 6.44 -21.94 -22.77
C GLY A 256 7.58 -21.09 -23.35
N LEU A 257 8.69 -20.99 -22.62
CA LEU A 257 9.83 -20.21 -23.04
C LEU A 257 10.76 -21.08 -23.91
N PRO A 258 11.03 -20.70 -25.17
CA PRO A 258 11.93 -21.49 -26.01
C PRO A 258 13.39 -21.34 -25.58
N PHE A 259 14.14 -22.46 -25.57
CA PHE A 259 15.59 -22.50 -25.41
C PHE A 259 16.22 -21.89 -24.16
N GLY A 260 15.52 -21.83 -23.04
CA GLY A 260 16.07 -21.60 -21.68
C GLY A 260 16.86 -20.33 -21.41
N GLN A 261 17.41 -19.67 -22.43
CA GLN A 261 18.22 -18.45 -22.26
C GLN A 261 17.40 -17.19 -21.93
N GLN A 262 16.11 -17.31 -21.94
CA GLN A 262 15.18 -16.20 -21.80
C GLN A 262 14.59 -16.11 -20.38
N SER A 263 14.99 -17.04 -19.53
CA SER A 263 14.61 -17.07 -18.10
C SER A 263 15.56 -16.25 -17.20
N GLN A 264 16.45 -15.43 -17.79
CA GLN A 264 17.32 -14.57 -16.98
C GLN A 264 16.51 -13.52 -16.22
N ALA A 265 16.80 -13.39 -14.93
CA ALA A 265 16.18 -12.43 -14.06
C ALA A 265 16.29 -11.01 -14.67
N GLY A 266 15.13 -10.36 -14.91
CA GLY A 266 15.07 -9.03 -15.52
C GLY A 266 14.58 -9.01 -16.98
N SER A 267 14.52 -10.13 -17.69
CA SER A 267 13.75 -10.22 -18.91
C SER A 267 12.26 -10.26 -18.54
N ALA A 268 11.47 -9.28 -18.94
CA ALA A 268 10.03 -9.46 -19.04
C ALA A 268 9.84 -10.73 -19.86
N GLY A 269 9.29 -11.79 -19.23
CA GLY A 269 9.25 -13.11 -19.86
C GLY A 269 8.64 -13.01 -21.25
N ILE A 270 9.19 -13.76 -22.21
CA ILE A 270 8.61 -13.85 -23.55
C ILE A 270 7.15 -14.27 -23.41
N GLY A 271 6.25 -13.52 -24.00
CA GLY A 271 4.82 -13.64 -23.75
C GLY A 271 4.22 -12.42 -23.04
N ASN A 272 5.05 -11.54 -22.50
CA ASN A 272 4.60 -10.21 -22.11
C ASN A 272 4.94 -9.22 -23.22
N PRO A 273 4.02 -8.34 -23.63
CA PRO A 273 4.30 -7.29 -24.59
C PRO A 273 5.50 -6.45 -24.10
N PRO A 274 6.40 -6.00 -24.97
CA PRO A 274 7.47 -5.10 -24.60
C PRO A 274 6.90 -3.84 -23.95
N GLY A 275 7.38 -3.51 -22.74
CA GLY A 275 7.01 -2.27 -22.04
C GLY A 275 5.85 -2.38 -21.05
N VAL A 276 5.27 -3.56 -20.84
CA VAL A 276 4.21 -3.75 -19.86
C VAL A 276 4.78 -4.41 -18.61
N ALA A 277 5.18 -3.60 -17.64
CA ALA A 277 5.42 -4.07 -16.28
C ALA A 277 4.05 -4.18 -15.59
N PHE A 278 3.40 -5.35 -15.69
CA PHE A 278 2.21 -5.65 -14.92
C PHE A 278 2.55 -6.39 -13.65
N GLY A 279 2.27 -5.77 -12.61
CA GLY A 279 2.21 -6.19 -11.25
C GLY A 279 2.20 -4.92 -10.43
N ALA A 280 1.12 -4.67 -9.66
CA ALA A 280 1.33 -3.91 -8.45
C ALA A 280 2.58 -4.53 -7.81
N PRO A 281 3.58 -3.75 -7.37
CA PRO A 281 4.75 -4.33 -6.74
C PRO A 281 4.25 -5.07 -5.52
N GLY A 282 4.05 -6.38 -5.66
CA GLY A 282 4.05 -7.26 -4.52
C GLY A 282 5.33 -6.91 -3.76
N ARG A 283 5.24 -6.75 -2.45
CA ARG A 283 6.35 -6.41 -1.56
C ARG A 283 7.51 -7.42 -1.67
N GLY A 284 8.11 -7.61 -2.83
CA GLY A 284 9.12 -8.63 -3.08
C GLY A 284 9.88 -8.55 -4.40
N GLN A 285 9.45 -7.73 -5.35
CA GLN A 285 10.14 -7.59 -6.64
C GLN A 285 10.71 -6.18 -6.92
N ARG A 286 11.13 -5.46 -5.88
CA ARG A 286 11.99 -4.30 -6.03
C ARG A 286 13.44 -4.75 -5.86
N GLY A 287 14.09 -5.07 -6.96
CA GLY A 287 15.48 -5.43 -6.91
C GLY A 287 16.02 -6.02 -8.19
N ALA A 288 15.67 -5.49 -9.35
CA ALA A 288 16.64 -5.44 -10.42
C ALA A 288 17.72 -4.45 -9.95
N GLU A 289 18.97 -4.88 -9.87
CA GLU A 289 20.06 -3.97 -9.63
C GLU A 289 19.95 -2.78 -10.60
N PRO A 290 20.03 -1.53 -10.11
CA PRO A 290 20.22 -0.39 -10.99
C PRO A 290 21.61 -0.55 -11.60
N GLY A 291 21.72 -0.99 -12.85
CA GLY A 291 23.03 -1.11 -13.50
C GLY A 291 23.20 -2.27 -14.46
N ALA A 292 22.26 -3.20 -14.58
CA ALA A 292 22.24 -4.01 -15.78
C ALA A 292 21.96 -3.07 -16.96
N PRO A 293 22.85 -2.98 -18.00
CA PRO A 293 22.52 -2.21 -19.18
C PRO A 293 21.16 -2.70 -19.66
N ALA A 294 20.23 -1.76 -19.90
CA ALA A 294 19.00 -2.07 -20.59
C ALA A 294 19.43 -2.81 -21.84
N GLY A 295 19.17 -4.13 -21.88
CA GLY A 295 19.59 -4.96 -22.99
C GLY A 295 19.13 -4.28 -24.26
N ALA A 296 19.97 -4.26 -25.27
CA ALA A 296 19.63 -3.79 -26.59
C ALA A 296 18.22 -4.33 -26.95
N PRO A 297 17.36 -3.55 -27.57
CA PRO A 297 16.00 -3.97 -27.84
C PRO A 297 16.02 -5.34 -28.52
N LEU A 298 15.37 -6.32 -27.91
CA LEU A 298 15.15 -7.67 -28.45
C LEU A 298 14.38 -7.64 -29.80
N ALA A 299 14.14 -6.45 -30.34
CA ALA A 299 13.39 -6.16 -31.54
C ALA A 299 13.99 -6.69 -32.84
N THR A 300 15.19 -7.29 -32.81
CA THR A 300 15.89 -7.68 -34.05
C THR A 300 16.14 -9.18 -34.21
N MET A 301 15.67 -10.02 -33.28
CA MET A 301 15.82 -11.48 -33.46
C MET A 301 14.59 -12.07 -34.10
N PRO A 302 14.66 -12.59 -35.32
CA PRO A 302 13.49 -13.10 -36.01
C PRO A 302 12.94 -14.37 -35.36
N GLY A 303 11.65 -14.39 -35.05
CA GLY A 303 10.79 -15.55 -34.92
C GLY A 303 11.03 -16.61 -33.85
N LEU A 304 12.26 -16.88 -33.45
CA LEU A 304 12.60 -17.95 -32.50
C LEU A 304 12.39 -17.58 -31.02
N TYR A 305 12.17 -16.31 -30.73
CA TYR A 305 12.05 -15.78 -29.37
C TYR A 305 10.67 -15.26 -29.02
N SER A 306 9.72 -15.30 -29.94
CA SER A 306 8.34 -14.89 -29.74
C SER A 306 7.44 -16.12 -29.66
N SER A 307 7.20 -16.60 -28.45
CA SER A 307 6.28 -17.71 -28.24
C SER A 307 4.83 -17.26 -28.36
N VAL A 308 4.08 -17.92 -29.21
CA VAL A 308 2.64 -17.71 -29.39
C VAL A 308 1.93 -19.06 -29.52
N PHE A 309 0.65 -19.11 -29.19
CA PHE A 309 -0.21 -20.25 -29.52
C PHE A 309 -0.53 -20.28 -31.03
N PRO A 310 -1.00 -21.42 -31.56
CA PRO A 310 -1.62 -21.45 -32.87
C PRO A 310 -2.71 -20.39 -32.93
N GLY A 311 -2.66 -19.51 -33.93
CA GLY A 311 -3.57 -18.35 -34.01
C GLY A 311 -2.98 -17.01 -33.54
N GLY A 312 -1.77 -17.01 -32.93
CA GLY A 312 -0.98 -15.78 -32.68
C GLY A 312 -1.23 -15.09 -31.33
N TYR A 313 -2.11 -15.61 -30.49
CA TYR A 313 -2.35 -15.07 -29.14
C TYR A 313 -1.30 -15.56 -28.13
N ARG A 314 -1.18 -14.88 -26.96
CA ARG A 314 -0.11 -15.07 -25.98
C ARG A 314 -0.60 -15.43 -24.57
N VAL A 315 -1.90 -15.52 -24.40
CA VAL A 315 -2.56 -15.92 -23.14
C VAL A 315 -3.86 -16.62 -23.47
N SER A 316 -4.18 -17.65 -22.69
CA SER A 316 -5.49 -18.30 -22.73
C SER A 316 -5.95 -18.68 -21.35
N PHE A 317 -7.27 -18.75 -21.17
CA PHE A 317 -7.90 -19.19 -19.94
C PHE A 317 -8.41 -20.62 -20.14
N TRP A 318 -8.01 -21.47 -19.23
CA TRP A 318 -8.30 -22.89 -19.23
C TRP A 318 -9.13 -23.27 -18.01
N VAL A 319 -9.98 -24.26 -18.16
CA VAL A 319 -10.69 -24.89 -17.04
C VAL A 319 -10.42 -26.39 -17.07
N ALA A 320 -10.18 -26.97 -15.89
CA ALA A 320 -9.97 -28.38 -15.68
C ALA A 320 -10.99 -28.94 -14.70
N ASP A 321 -11.54 -30.10 -14.99
CA ASP A 321 -12.23 -30.96 -14.03
C ASP A 321 -11.19 -31.64 -13.14
N VAL A 322 -11.32 -31.52 -11.82
CA VAL A 322 -10.31 -31.98 -10.87
C VAL A 322 -10.35 -33.49 -10.68
N ALA A 323 -11.48 -34.14 -10.94
CA ALA A 323 -11.65 -35.58 -10.77
C ALA A 323 -11.11 -36.38 -11.96
N SER A 324 -11.43 -35.94 -13.18
CA SER A 324 -10.96 -36.58 -14.42
C SER A 324 -9.58 -36.11 -14.85
N GLY A 325 -9.22 -34.86 -14.53
CA GLY A 325 -8.04 -34.16 -15.04
C GLY A 325 -8.19 -33.63 -16.46
N GLU A 326 -9.37 -33.82 -17.08
CA GLU A 326 -9.68 -33.26 -18.39
C GLU A 326 -9.76 -31.72 -18.33
N ALA A 327 -9.18 -31.06 -19.32
CA ALA A 327 -9.16 -29.60 -19.39
C ALA A 327 -9.36 -29.12 -20.82
N HIS A 328 -9.95 -27.94 -20.93
CA HIS A 328 -10.12 -27.26 -22.21
C HIS A 328 -9.94 -25.74 -22.05
N GLU A 329 -9.57 -25.11 -23.15
CA GLU A 329 -9.55 -23.66 -23.26
C GLU A 329 -10.99 -23.15 -23.39
N PHE A 330 -11.32 -22.11 -22.63
CA PHE A 330 -12.64 -21.47 -22.74
C PHE A 330 -12.57 -20.01 -23.24
N TRP A 331 -11.38 -19.39 -23.21
CA TRP A 331 -11.21 -18.03 -23.71
C TRP A 331 -9.74 -17.71 -24.03
N HIS A 332 -9.53 -16.89 -25.05
CA HIS A 332 -8.29 -16.19 -25.37
C HIS A 332 -8.58 -14.83 -26.04
N PRO A 333 -7.66 -13.83 -25.96
CA PRO A 333 -7.78 -12.58 -26.70
C PRO A 333 -7.50 -12.77 -28.19
N ALA A 334 -7.75 -11.73 -28.97
CA ALA A 334 -7.32 -11.68 -30.36
C ALA A 334 -5.79 -11.81 -30.48
N PRO A 335 -5.27 -12.26 -31.64
CA PRO A 335 -3.84 -12.23 -31.93
C PRO A 335 -3.26 -10.85 -31.67
N ASP A 336 -2.07 -10.82 -31.03
CA ASP A 336 -1.33 -9.59 -30.71
C ASP A 336 -2.12 -8.49 -29.97
N ASP A 337 -3.20 -8.86 -29.26
CA ASP A 337 -3.97 -7.95 -28.42
C ASP A 337 -3.06 -7.35 -27.33
N PRO A 338 -2.86 -6.01 -27.29
CA PRO A 338 -1.94 -5.38 -26.34
C PRO A 338 -2.53 -5.25 -24.93
N VAL A 339 -3.85 -5.36 -24.79
CA VAL A 339 -4.56 -5.13 -23.52
C VAL A 339 -4.73 -6.43 -22.75
N PHE A 340 -5.44 -7.38 -23.35
CA PHE A 340 -5.79 -8.62 -22.65
C PHE A 340 -4.64 -9.63 -22.60
N SER A 341 -3.65 -9.54 -23.50
CA SER A 341 -2.43 -10.35 -23.42
C SER A 341 -1.62 -10.12 -22.12
N ALA A 342 -1.84 -9.01 -21.46
CA ALA A 342 -1.15 -8.64 -20.22
C ALA A 342 -1.80 -9.21 -18.94
N VAL A 343 -2.99 -9.81 -19.04
CA VAL A 343 -3.73 -10.36 -17.88
C VAL A 343 -2.91 -11.45 -17.19
N ASN A 344 -2.63 -11.30 -15.89
CA ASN A 344 -1.77 -12.20 -15.14
C ASN A 344 -2.45 -12.85 -13.91
N ALA A 345 -3.70 -12.49 -13.64
CA ALA A 345 -4.49 -13.06 -12.56
C ALA A 345 -5.96 -13.17 -12.96
N ILE A 346 -6.59 -14.25 -12.55
CA ILE A 346 -8.01 -14.49 -12.66
C ILE A 346 -8.58 -14.95 -11.31
N THR A 347 -9.86 -14.67 -11.09
CA THR A 347 -10.58 -15.12 -9.90
C THR A 347 -11.91 -15.69 -10.32
N TRP A 348 -12.23 -16.90 -9.86
CA TRP A 348 -13.53 -17.52 -10.10
C TRP A 348 -14.64 -16.73 -9.41
N ALA A 349 -15.70 -16.38 -10.13
CA ALA A 349 -16.82 -15.58 -9.63
C ALA A 349 -18.11 -15.98 -10.35
N GLY A 350 -19.09 -16.48 -9.60
CA GLY A 350 -20.34 -16.98 -10.19
C GLY A 350 -20.08 -18.10 -11.20
N ASP A 351 -20.53 -17.92 -12.44
CA ASP A 351 -20.38 -18.85 -13.57
C ASP A 351 -19.19 -18.54 -14.48
N GLY A 352 -18.32 -17.59 -14.08
CA GLY A 352 -17.21 -17.12 -14.87
C GLY A 352 -15.94 -16.84 -14.07
N VAL A 353 -15.00 -16.17 -14.72
CA VAL A 353 -13.80 -15.63 -14.08
C VAL A 353 -13.74 -14.12 -14.26
N ILE A 354 -13.26 -13.41 -13.23
CA ILE A 354 -13.02 -11.97 -13.25
C ILE A 354 -11.52 -11.73 -13.39
N PHE A 355 -11.16 -10.70 -14.15
CA PHE A 355 -9.79 -10.23 -14.32
C PHE A 355 -9.74 -8.73 -14.59
N GLY A 356 -8.58 -8.12 -14.33
CA GLY A 356 -8.31 -6.72 -14.62
C GLY A 356 -7.55 -6.53 -15.92
N ALA A 357 -7.89 -5.49 -16.67
CA ALA A 357 -7.16 -5.03 -17.84
C ALA A 357 -7.27 -3.50 -17.99
N GLU A 358 -6.31 -2.87 -18.66
CA GLU A 358 -6.22 -1.41 -18.80
C GLU A 358 -6.26 -1.00 -20.29
N PRO A 359 -7.45 -0.91 -20.89
CA PRO A 359 -7.59 -0.61 -22.33
C PRO A 359 -7.30 0.86 -22.68
N GLY A 360 -7.41 1.77 -21.71
CA GLY A 360 -7.24 3.22 -21.88
C GLY A 360 -6.57 3.85 -20.69
N GLU A 361 -7.16 4.94 -20.19
CA GLU A 361 -6.64 5.69 -19.04
C GLU A 361 -6.78 4.93 -17.71
N TRP A 362 -7.73 3.97 -17.62
CA TRP A 362 -8.12 3.35 -16.36
C TRP A 362 -8.11 1.83 -16.40
N LEU A 363 -7.70 1.21 -15.31
CA LEU A 363 -7.91 -0.22 -15.07
C LEU A 363 -9.41 -0.50 -14.99
N ARG A 364 -9.86 -1.58 -15.65
CA ARG A 364 -11.24 -2.06 -15.59
C ARG A 364 -11.27 -3.54 -15.23
N PHE A 365 -12.33 -3.95 -14.53
CA PHE A 365 -12.62 -5.37 -14.35
C PHE A 365 -13.51 -5.88 -15.46
N TYR A 366 -13.23 -7.10 -15.88
CA TYR A 366 -13.94 -7.85 -16.92
C TYR A 366 -14.32 -9.22 -16.39
N THR A 367 -15.36 -9.80 -17.00
CA THR A 367 -15.73 -11.20 -16.76
C THR A 367 -15.86 -11.94 -18.09
N VAL A 368 -15.53 -13.23 -18.08
CA VAL A 368 -15.84 -14.20 -19.12
C VAL A 368 -16.44 -15.45 -18.49
N LYS A 369 -17.43 -16.05 -19.15
CA LYS A 369 -18.05 -17.30 -18.68
C LYS A 369 -17.10 -18.47 -18.91
N VAL A 370 -17.10 -19.41 -17.97
CA VAL A 370 -16.32 -20.65 -18.08
C VAL A 370 -16.98 -21.64 -19.03
N ASP A 371 -18.31 -21.70 -19.01
CA ASP A 371 -19.10 -22.58 -19.86
C ASP A 371 -19.83 -21.78 -20.94
N GLY A 372 -19.88 -22.31 -22.17
CA GLY A 372 -20.57 -21.68 -23.29
C GLY A 372 -19.65 -21.36 -24.47
N ALA A 373 -20.18 -20.67 -25.46
CA ALA A 373 -19.37 -20.18 -26.58
C ALA A 373 -18.42 -19.06 -26.12
N ALA A 374 -17.18 -19.07 -26.62
CA ALA A 374 -16.23 -18.00 -26.37
C ALA A 374 -16.83 -16.64 -26.78
N ALA A 375 -16.98 -15.76 -25.81
CA ALA A 375 -17.55 -14.44 -26.01
C ALA A 375 -16.51 -13.35 -25.66
N ALA A 376 -16.70 -12.15 -26.19
CA ALA A 376 -15.88 -11.02 -25.77
C ALA A 376 -16.03 -10.78 -24.26
N PRO A 377 -14.95 -10.37 -23.58
CA PRO A 377 -15.02 -10.03 -22.17
C PRO A 377 -16.06 -8.93 -21.89
N LEU A 378 -16.94 -9.19 -20.93
CA LEU A 378 -17.92 -8.21 -20.48
C LEU A 378 -17.26 -7.29 -19.45
N ALA A 379 -17.26 -5.98 -19.70
CA ALA A 379 -16.79 -5.00 -18.74
C ALA A 379 -17.75 -4.93 -17.52
N LEU A 380 -17.21 -5.03 -16.32
CA LEU A 380 -17.95 -4.94 -15.07
C LEU A 380 -17.90 -3.54 -14.47
N THR A 381 -16.85 -2.77 -14.74
CA THR A 381 -16.64 -1.44 -14.14
C THR A 381 -16.66 -0.37 -15.22
N PRO A 382 -16.98 0.90 -14.88
CA PRO A 382 -16.99 2.01 -15.83
C PRO A 382 -15.64 2.20 -16.52
N ASP A 383 -15.62 2.94 -17.61
CA ASP A 383 -14.41 3.36 -18.32
C ASP A 383 -13.78 4.64 -17.76
N ASP A 384 -14.26 5.11 -16.64
CA ASP A 384 -13.74 6.23 -15.88
C ASP A 384 -13.50 5.84 -14.41
N GLY A 385 -12.58 6.56 -13.76
CA GLY A 385 -12.22 6.40 -12.36
C GLY A 385 -11.13 5.35 -12.10
N PHE A 386 -10.23 5.71 -11.20
CA PHE A 386 -9.12 4.88 -10.78
C PHE A 386 -9.61 3.75 -9.87
N ILE A 387 -9.45 2.51 -10.31
CA ILE A 387 -9.62 1.33 -9.45
C ILE A 387 -8.31 1.11 -8.70
N GLU A 388 -8.38 1.15 -7.37
CA GLU A 388 -7.24 0.79 -6.52
C GLU A 388 -6.87 -0.68 -6.76
N SER A 389 -5.65 -1.06 -6.50
CA SER A 389 -5.09 -2.38 -6.82
C SER A 389 -6.09 -3.55 -6.66
N GLN A 390 -5.95 -4.61 -7.46
CA GLN A 390 -6.78 -5.83 -7.35
C GLN A 390 -6.82 -6.42 -5.93
N ALA A 391 -5.80 -6.15 -5.11
CA ALA A 391 -5.77 -6.54 -3.70
C ALA A 391 -6.84 -5.83 -2.84
N PHE A 392 -7.42 -4.74 -3.33
CA PHE A 392 -8.49 -3.98 -2.67
C PHE A 392 -9.88 -4.39 -3.17
N THR A 393 -10.03 -5.60 -3.68
CA THR A 393 -11.28 -6.16 -4.15
C THR A 393 -11.66 -7.40 -3.36
N SER A 394 -12.94 -7.69 -3.31
CA SER A 394 -13.46 -8.93 -2.72
C SER A 394 -14.75 -9.36 -3.39
N LEU A 395 -15.09 -10.63 -3.24
CA LEU A 395 -16.37 -11.18 -3.69
C LEU A 395 -17.31 -11.37 -2.51
N SER A 396 -18.61 -11.20 -2.77
CA SER A 396 -19.65 -11.65 -1.82
C SER A 396 -19.49 -13.14 -1.50
N PRO A 397 -20.00 -13.63 -0.35
CA PRO A 397 -19.89 -15.04 0.03
C PRO A 397 -20.42 -16.04 -1.02
N ASP A 398 -21.41 -15.62 -1.80
CA ASP A 398 -21.99 -16.41 -2.91
C ASP A 398 -21.24 -16.22 -4.25
N GLY A 399 -20.19 -15.38 -4.29
CA GLY A 399 -19.40 -15.09 -5.48
C GLY A 399 -20.10 -14.29 -6.57
N ARG A 400 -21.30 -13.72 -6.30
CA ARG A 400 -22.13 -13.04 -7.31
C ARG A 400 -22.00 -11.53 -7.34
N THR A 401 -21.32 -10.92 -6.36
CA THR A 401 -21.07 -9.48 -6.29
C THR A 401 -19.59 -9.22 -6.12
N LEU A 402 -19.02 -8.39 -6.97
CA LEU A 402 -17.67 -7.84 -6.81
C LEU A 402 -17.77 -6.52 -6.04
N TYR A 403 -16.99 -6.40 -4.96
CA TYR A 403 -16.71 -5.14 -4.25
C TYR A 403 -15.33 -4.65 -4.63
N TYR A 404 -15.19 -3.35 -4.90
CA TYR A 404 -13.91 -2.74 -5.30
C TYR A 404 -13.84 -1.28 -4.85
N CYS A 405 -12.65 -0.70 -4.84
CA CYS A 405 -12.44 0.71 -4.51
C CYS A 405 -12.25 1.53 -5.78
N ASN A 406 -12.90 2.69 -5.85
CA ASN A 406 -12.81 3.58 -7.00
C ASN A 406 -12.85 5.05 -6.53
N ASN A 407 -12.30 5.95 -7.35
CA ASN A 407 -12.37 7.40 -7.18
C ASN A 407 -13.34 8.10 -8.15
N LEU A 408 -14.19 7.36 -8.83
CA LEU A 408 -15.17 7.91 -9.75
C LEU A 408 -16.09 8.92 -9.04
N GLY A 409 -16.14 10.15 -9.56
CA GLY A 409 -16.91 11.25 -8.99
C GLY A 409 -16.24 12.01 -7.84
N ASP A 410 -15.14 11.49 -7.26
CA ASP A 410 -14.28 12.19 -6.28
C ASP A 410 -12.82 11.73 -6.43
N ILE A 411 -12.09 12.41 -7.28
CA ILE A 411 -10.72 12.03 -7.67
C ILE A 411 -9.73 12.04 -6.50
N GLU A 412 -10.04 12.79 -5.43
CA GLU A 412 -9.16 12.99 -4.28
C GLU A 412 -9.41 11.98 -3.14
N ARG A 413 -10.41 11.09 -3.29
CA ARG A 413 -10.79 10.09 -2.28
C ARG A 413 -10.93 8.71 -2.89
N ARG A 414 -11.29 7.75 -2.07
CA ARG A 414 -11.64 6.38 -2.46
C ARG A 414 -12.95 6.00 -1.80
N HIS A 415 -13.86 5.44 -2.61
CA HIS A 415 -15.11 4.88 -2.15
C HIS A 415 -15.24 3.43 -2.54
N VAL A 416 -15.98 2.66 -1.76
CA VAL A 416 -16.31 1.28 -2.10
C VAL A 416 -17.49 1.26 -3.04
N TRP A 417 -17.36 0.48 -4.10
CA TRP A 417 -18.35 0.21 -5.12
C TRP A 417 -18.69 -1.28 -5.16
N LYS A 418 -19.82 -1.61 -5.73
CA LYS A 418 -20.23 -2.99 -5.99
C LYS A 418 -20.84 -3.13 -7.37
N VAL A 419 -20.67 -4.34 -7.95
CA VAL A 419 -21.26 -4.71 -9.25
C VAL A 419 -21.56 -6.20 -9.28
N PRO A 420 -22.66 -6.66 -9.93
CA PRO A 420 -22.88 -8.07 -10.15
C PRO A 420 -21.78 -8.69 -11.02
N THR A 421 -21.30 -9.90 -10.67
CA THR A 421 -20.25 -10.59 -11.42
C THR A 421 -20.70 -11.07 -12.79
N SER A 422 -22.02 -11.12 -13.03
CA SER A 422 -22.65 -11.40 -14.32
C SER A 422 -22.82 -10.15 -15.21
N GLY A 423 -22.40 -8.98 -14.77
CA GLY A 423 -22.66 -7.69 -15.41
C GLY A 423 -23.87 -6.98 -14.85
N GLY A 424 -23.95 -5.69 -15.08
CA GLY A 424 -24.99 -4.77 -14.60
C GLY A 424 -24.40 -3.41 -14.26
N GLU A 425 -25.21 -2.51 -13.73
CA GLU A 425 -24.80 -1.16 -13.37
C GLU A 425 -23.98 -1.17 -12.05
N PRO A 426 -22.74 -0.68 -12.07
CA PRO A 426 -21.97 -0.48 -10.83
C PRO A 426 -22.60 0.59 -9.95
N VAL A 427 -22.69 0.32 -8.65
CA VAL A 427 -23.24 1.28 -7.67
C VAL A 427 -22.26 1.54 -6.55
N PRO A 428 -22.04 2.80 -6.14
CA PRO A 428 -21.26 3.10 -4.97
C PRO A 428 -21.96 2.62 -3.70
N LEU A 429 -21.20 1.92 -2.85
CA LEU A 429 -21.63 1.49 -1.53
C LEU A 429 -21.41 2.58 -0.49
N THR A 430 -20.34 3.36 -0.63
CA THR A 430 -20.01 4.51 0.23
C THR A 430 -19.89 5.79 -0.60
N ARG A 431 -20.09 6.94 0.04
CA ARG A 431 -20.04 8.28 -0.55
C ARG A 431 -19.69 9.30 0.53
N GLY A 432 -19.38 10.54 0.12
CA GLY A 432 -19.20 11.70 1.01
C GLY A 432 -17.73 12.04 1.20
N GLU A 433 -17.36 12.55 2.39
CA GLU A 433 -16.01 13.03 2.67
C GLU A 433 -15.08 11.96 3.25
N GLY A 434 -15.54 10.73 3.37
CA GLY A 434 -14.75 9.60 3.83
C GLY A 434 -13.81 9.03 2.78
N ILE A 435 -12.90 8.18 3.24
CA ILE A 435 -12.00 7.37 2.42
C ILE A 435 -12.21 5.93 2.86
N GLU A 436 -12.85 5.11 2.04
CA GLU A 436 -13.13 3.73 2.34
C GLU A 436 -12.39 2.82 1.37
N THR A 437 -11.63 1.89 1.95
CA THR A 437 -10.80 0.93 1.21
C THR A 437 -10.92 -0.48 1.80
N TYR A 438 -10.34 -1.48 1.15
CA TYR A 438 -10.31 -2.88 1.60
C TYR A 438 -11.71 -3.42 1.96
N PRO A 439 -12.66 -3.45 1.01
CA PRO A 439 -13.97 -4.03 1.27
C PRO A 439 -13.86 -5.53 1.57
N VAL A 440 -14.40 -5.97 2.71
CA VAL A 440 -14.40 -7.37 3.17
C VAL A 440 -15.82 -7.72 3.59
N PRO A 441 -16.60 -8.44 2.77
CA PRO A 441 -17.95 -8.83 3.13
C PRO A 441 -17.96 -9.85 4.27
N VAL A 442 -18.92 -9.72 5.18
CA VAL A 442 -19.15 -10.72 6.24
C VAL A 442 -19.96 -11.91 5.70
N ALA A 443 -19.85 -13.06 6.37
CA ALA A 443 -20.42 -14.33 5.91
C ALA A 443 -21.93 -14.28 5.64
N SER A 444 -22.70 -13.54 6.43
CA SER A 444 -24.15 -13.37 6.21
C SER A 444 -24.51 -12.58 4.95
N GLY A 445 -23.52 -11.92 4.31
CA GLY A 445 -23.75 -11.04 3.18
C GLY A 445 -24.57 -9.78 3.49
N LYS A 446 -24.76 -9.42 4.76
CA LYS A 446 -25.56 -8.25 5.17
C LYS A 446 -24.75 -6.97 5.25
N GLN A 447 -23.45 -7.07 5.50
CA GLN A 447 -22.55 -5.94 5.70
C GLN A 447 -21.22 -6.20 4.99
N VAL A 448 -20.52 -5.11 4.70
CA VAL A 448 -19.14 -5.11 4.20
C VAL A 448 -18.30 -4.35 5.22
N ALA A 449 -17.27 -4.99 5.77
CA ALA A 449 -16.28 -4.33 6.59
C ALA A 449 -15.30 -3.59 5.69
N VAL A 450 -14.84 -2.43 6.11
CA VAL A 450 -13.93 -1.56 5.36
C VAL A 450 -12.86 -0.96 6.26
N LEU A 451 -11.73 -0.58 5.68
CA LEU A 451 -10.86 0.40 6.30
C LEU A 451 -11.40 1.79 5.95
N ALA A 452 -11.81 2.54 6.97
CA ALA A 452 -12.45 3.84 6.82
C ALA A 452 -11.60 4.94 7.49
N ALA A 453 -11.43 6.06 6.80
CA ALA A 453 -10.76 7.25 7.30
C ALA A 453 -11.45 8.51 6.77
N ASP A 454 -11.08 9.66 7.29
CA ASP A 454 -11.44 10.96 6.73
C ASP A 454 -10.33 11.99 7.05
N ALA A 455 -10.58 13.27 6.82
CA ALA A 455 -9.61 14.33 7.08
C ALA A 455 -9.26 14.50 8.57
N ARG A 456 -10.11 14.04 9.49
CA ARG A 456 -9.92 14.17 10.94
C ARG A 456 -9.89 12.85 11.69
N ARG A 457 -10.38 11.79 11.07
CA ARG A 457 -10.39 10.45 11.65
C ARG A 457 -9.30 9.58 11.00
N PRO A 458 -8.34 9.09 11.78
CA PRO A 458 -7.37 8.10 11.33
C PRO A 458 -8.04 6.80 10.87
N GLN A 459 -7.28 5.98 10.13
CA GLN A 459 -7.76 4.69 9.66
C GLN A 459 -8.43 3.88 10.76
N SER A 460 -9.61 3.39 10.47
CA SER A 460 -10.53 2.72 11.37
C SER A 460 -11.15 1.50 10.68
N ILE A 461 -11.64 0.54 11.45
CA ILE A 461 -12.54 -0.52 10.94
C ILE A 461 -13.96 0.02 10.98
N GLY A 462 -14.64 0.04 9.84
CA GLY A 462 -16.04 0.40 9.70
C GLY A 462 -16.87 -0.72 9.10
N LEU A 463 -18.17 -0.74 9.39
CA LEU A 463 -19.14 -1.65 8.82
C LEU A 463 -20.14 -0.86 7.98
N VAL A 464 -20.32 -1.27 6.74
CA VAL A 464 -21.26 -0.67 5.79
C VAL A 464 -22.36 -1.67 5.45
N PRO A 465 -23.66 -1.35 5.56
CA PRO A 465 -24.71 -2.21 5.05
C PRO A 465 -24.55 -2.48 3.55
N VAL A 466 -24.91 -3.66 3.07
CA VAL A 466 -24.84 -3.95 1.62
C VAL A 466 -25.80 -3.08 0.78
N SER A 467 -26.77 -2.42 1.43
CA SER A 467 -27.60 -1.38 0.81
C SER A 467 -26.88 -0.05 0.60
N GLY A 468 -25.71 0.12 1.22
CA GLY A 468 -24.92 1.35 1.19
C GLY A 468 -25.17 2.27 2.39
N GLY A 469 -24.27 3.24 2.56
CA GLY A 469 -24.33 4.26 3.62
C GLY A 469 -22.96 4.59 4.20
N ALA A 470 -22.96 5.42 5.25
CA ALA A 470 -21.74 5.75 5.97
C ALA A 470 -21.26 4.56 6.82
N PRO A 471 -19.95 4.33 6.95
CA PRO A 471 -19.39 3.29 7.80
C PRO A 471 -19.74 3.51 9.28
N ALA A 472 -20.32 2.49 9.94
CA ALA A 472 -20.41 2.46 11.38
C ALA A 472 -19.04 2.02 11.96
N ILE A 473 -18.34 2.92 12.65
CA ILE A 473 -16.99 2.67 13.15
C ILE A 473 -17.00 1.68 14.32
N VAL A 474 -16.25 0.62 14.16
CA VAL A 474 -16.06 -0.46 15.15
C VAL A 474 -14.78 -0.24 15.95
N TYR A 475 -13.68 0.18 15.31
CA TYR A 475 -12.36 0.35 15.94
C TYR A 475 -11.51 1.38 15.17
N PRO A 476 -10.66 2.20 15.85
CA PRO A 476 -10.62 2.44 17.29
C PRO A 476 -11.64 3.49 17.74
N ALA A 477 -11.97 3.51 19.02
CA ALA A 477 -12.46 4.70 19.65
C ALA A 477 -11.31 5.72 19.74
N LEU A 478 -11.59 6.99 19.40
CA LEU A 478 -10.57 8.03 19.48
C LEU A 478 -10.20 8.31 20.95
N PRO A 479 -8.91 8.31 21.32
CA PRO A 479 -8.45 8.73 22.64
C PRO A 479 -8.83 10.17 22.92
N LYS A 480 -9.08 10.52 24.20
CA LYS A 480 -9.36 11.91 24.60
C LYS A 480 -8.23 12.89 24.29
N ALA A 481 -7.00 12.40 24.26
CA ALA A 481 -5.83 13.20 23.92
C ALA A 481 -5.68 13.45 22.41
N TYR A 482 -6.43 12.76 21.56
CA TYR A 482 -6.35 12.96 20.12
C TYR A 482 -6.83 14.36 19.74
N PRO A 483 -6.01 15.16 19.04
CA PRO A 483 -6.22 16.60 18.91
C PRO A 483 -7.16 16.95 17.74
N ILE A 484 -8.31 16.34 17.66
CA ILE A 484 -9.28 16.51 16.55
C ILE A 484 -9.64 17.97 16.31
N ASP A 485 -9.71 18.77 17.38
CA ASP A 485 -10.05 20.21 17.30
C ASP A 485 -8.88 21.06 16.79
N ALA A 486 -7.66 20.56 16.80
CA ALA A 486 -6.49 21.27 16.25
C ALA A 486 -6.30 21.01 14.76
N MET A 487 -6.91 19.95 14.22
CA MET A 487 -6.76 19.57 12.80
C MET A 487 -7.41 20.56 11.85
N VAL A 488 -6.82 20.73 10.70
CA VAL A 488 -7.34 21.55 9.59
C VAL A 488 -7.97 20.66 8.51
N LEU A 489 -8.81 21.23 7.68
CA LEU A 489 -9.29 20.52 6.48
C LEU A 489 -8.38 20.93 5.33
N PRO A 490 -7.62 20.02 4.72
CA PRO A 490 -6.78 20.37 3.59
C PRO A 490 -7.62 20.82 2.40
N GLN A 491 -7.18 21.86 1.72
CA GLN A 491 -7.82 22.40 0.53
C GLN A 491 -7.15 21.83 -0.71
N VAL A 492 -7.93 21.35 -1.66
CA VAL A 492 -7.40 20.95 -2.97
C VAL A 492 -7.05 22.23 -3.75
N VAL A 493 -5.83 22.34 -4.20
CA VAL A 493 -5.35 23.46 -5.03
C VAL A 493 -4.62 22.92 -6.26
N MET A 494 -4.85 23.57 -7.40
CA MET A 494 -4.23 23.20 -8.65
C MET A 494 -3.00 24.07 -8.91
N THR A 495 -1.90 23.45 -9.31
CA THR A 495 -0.74 24.16 -9.84
C THR A 495 -0.46 23.69 -11.27
N ARG A 496 0.30 24.48 -12.03
CA ARG A 496 0.64 24.15 -13.41
C ARG A 496 2.15 24.05 -13.54
N ALA A 497 2.64 22.89 -13.96
CA ALA A 497 4.05 22.66 -14.22
C ALA A 497 4.54 23.45 -15.45
N ALA A 498 5.85 23.56 -15.63
CA ALA A 498 6.45 24.35 -16.72
C ALA A 498 6.04 23.87 -18.12
N ASP A 499 5.73 22.60 -18.29
CA ASP A 499 5.23 21.98 -19.52
C ASP A 499 3.70 22.05 -19.66
N GLY A 500 3.01 22.72 -18.74
CA GLY A 500 1.56 22.94 -18.79
C GLY A 500 0.72 21.88 -18.08
N LEU A 501 1.31 20.80 -17.55
CA LEU A 501 0.56 19.74 -16.84
C LEU A 501 -0.07 20.32 -15.57
N GLU A 502 -1.33 20.04 -15.34
CA GLU A 502 -2.03 20.39 -14.11
C GLU A 502 -1.73 19.37 -13.00
N ILE A 503 -1.39 19.87 -11.82
CA ILE A 503 -0.95 19.07 -10.67
C ILE A 503 -1.90 19.33 -9.51
N HIS A 504 -2.46 18.27 -8.97
CA HIS A 504 -3.30 18.30 -7.79
C HIS A 504 -2.44 18.40 -6.52
N ASN A 505 -2.81 19.29 -5.62
CA ASN A 505 -2.09 19.45 -4.37
C ASN A 505 -3.08 19.61 -3.21
N GLN A 506 -2.61 19.36 -2.00
CA GLN A 506 -3.36 19.56 -0.77
C GLN A 506 -2.68 20.63 0.06
N LEU A 507 -3.41 21.70 0.36
CA LEU A 507 -2.93 22.85 1.12
C LEU A 507 -3.48 22.80 2.54
N PHE A 508 -2.59 22.68 3.52
CA PHE A 508 -2.89 22.75 4.95
C PHE A 508 -2.58 24.15 5.45
N LEU A 509 -3.59 24.88 5.93
CA LEU A 509 -3.45 26.23 6.42
C LEU A 509 -3.57 26.30 7.93
N PRO A 510 -2.62 26.92 8.66
CA PRO A 510 -2.79 27.24 10.07
C PRO A 510 -4.09 28.01 10.32
N ARG A 511 -4.78 27.67 11.41
CA ARG A 511 -6.06 28.31 11.74
C ARG A 511 -5.95 29.75 12.22
N ASP A 512 -4.77 30.16 12.68
CA ASP A 512 -4.52 31.40 13.38
C ASP A 512 -3.79 32.47 12.55
N ILE A 513 -3.73 32.30 11.21
CA ILE A 513 -3.10 33.29 10.32
C ILE A 513 -3.89 34.59 10.37
N LYS A 514 -3.21 35.66 10.76
CA LYS A 514 -3.80 37.01 10.80
C LYS A 514 -3.68 37.71 9.45
N PRO A 515 -4.60 38.62 9.10
CA PRO A 515 -4.49 39.41 7.88
C PRO A 515 -3.12 40.12 7.81
N GLY A 516 -2.40 39.96 6.69
CA GLY A 516 -1.06 40.55 6.46
C GLY A 516 0.09 39.77 7.11
N GLU A 517 -0.17 38.73 7.85
CA GLU A 517 0.88 37.87 8.42
C GLU A 517 1.42 36.91 7.35
N ARG A 518 2.76 36.74 7.33
CA ARG A 518 3.44 35.76 6.46
C ARG A 518 4.05 34.67 7.30
N ARG A 519 3.72 33.40 6.96
CA ARG A 519 4.16 32.20 7.64
C ARG A 519 5.27 31.48 6.86
N PRO A 520 6.14 30.71 7.54
CA PRO A 520 7.01 29.76 6.85
C PRO A 520 6.16 28.67 6.18
N ALA A 521 6.68 28.09 5.09
CA ALA A 521 5.96 27.07 4.36
C ALA A 521 6.82 25.82 4.14
N LEU A 522 6.15 24.69 3.91
CA LEU A 522 6.76 23.41 3.62
C LEU A 522 6.09 22.76 2.43
N VAL A 523 6.90 22.18 1.55
CA VAL A 523 6.42 21.25 0.52
C VAL A 523 6.63 19.83 1.04
N PHE A 524 5.58 19.02 1.03
CA PHE A 524 5.66 17.57 1.24
C PHE A 524 5.56 16.86 -0.10
N VAL A 525 6.43 15.88 -0.32
CA VAL A 525 6.45 15.02 -1.51
C VAL A 525 6.45 13.55 -1.11
N HIS A 526 5.47 12.80 -1.63
CA HIS A 526 5.32 11.39 -1.31
C HIS A 526 6.40 10.52 -1.98
N GLY A 527 6.58 9.31 -1.50
CA GLY A 527 7.43 8.29 -2.11
C GLY A 527 6.69 7.47 -3.18
N GLY A 528 7.35 6.49 -3.69
CA GLY A 528 6.75 5.55 -4.62
C GLY A 528 7.46 5.43 -5.97
N PRO A 529 7.19 6.22 -7.03
CA PRO A 529 6.31 7.40 -7.16
C PRO A 529 4.82 7.09 -7.35
N VAL A 530 4.47 5.84 -7.68
CA VAL A 530 3.11 5.39 -8.02
C VAL A 530 2.20 5.43 -6.78
N ARG A 531 1.85 6.66 -6.32
CA ARG A 531 1.01 6.94 -5.14
C ARG A 531 0.17 8.18 -5.40
N GLN A 532 -0.84 8.38 -4.55
CA GLN A 532 -1.62 9.61 -4.44
C GLN A 532 -1.85 9.91 -2.97
N MET A 533 -1.53 11.12 -2.50
CA MET A 533 -2.02 11.58 -1.20
C MET A 533 -3.50 11.94 -1.33
N LEU A 534 -4.30 11.39 -0.43
CA LEU A 534 -5.76 11.59 -0.39
C LEU A 534 -6.12 12.74 0.56
N VAL A 535 -7.28 13.35 0.37
CA VAL A 535 -7.79 14.42 1.25
C VAL A 535 -8.30 13.82 2.56
N GLY A 536 -7.36 13.29 3.34
CA GLY A 536 -7.57 12.62 4.60
C GLY A 536 -6.46 11.61 4.91
N TYR A 537 -6.62 10.89 6.02
CA TYR A 537 -5.66 9.86 6.41
C TYR A 537 -5.57 8.75 5.37
N HIS A 538 -4.33 8.48 4.96
CA HIS A 538 -4.04 7.47 3.94
C HIS A 538 -4.08 6.04 4.51
N TYR A 539 -4.49 5.07 3.69
CA TYR A 539 -4.55 3.66 4.07
C TYR A 539 -3.17 2.96 4.18
N MET A 540 -2.10 3.55 3.65
CA MET A 540 -0.73 3.05 3.83
C MET A 540 -0.07 3.71 5.02
N TRP A 541 0.66 2.91 5.82
CA TRP A 541 1.22 3.32 7.10
C TRP A 541 2.06 4.60 7.05
N PHE A 542 3.10 4.65 6.20
CA PHE A 542 3.93 5.86 6.16
C PHE A 542 3.13 7.12 5.76
N TYR A 543 2.23 7.01 4.79
CA TYR A 543 1.45 8.18 4.34
C TYR A 543 0.36 8.57 5.33
N HIS A 544 -0.09 7.63 6.17
CA HIS A 544 -0.86 7.94 7.37
C HIS A 544 -0.05 8.80 8.35
N LEU A 545 1.21 8.43 8.64
CA LEU A 545 2.12 9.24 9.46
C LEU A 545 2.40 10.61 8.81
N ALA A 546 2.63 10.65 7.50
CA ALA A 546 2.90 11.87 6.77
C ALA A 546 1.72 12.84 6.79
N TYR A 547 0.49 12.33 6.67
CA TYR A 547 -0.71 13.15 6.82
C TYR A 547 -0.80 13.75 8.23
N ALA A 548 -0.62 12.92 9.28
CA ALA A 548 -0.57 13.39 10.66
C ALA A 548 0.55 14.42 10.89
N MET A 549 1.72 14.24 10.27
CA MET A 549 2.84 15.20 10.35
C MET A 549 2.49 16.52 9.66
N ASN A 550 1.85 16.50 8.49
CA ASN A 550 1.42 17.71 7.82
C ASN A 550 0.35 18.47 8.62
N GLU A 551 -0.59 17.79 9.26
CA GLU A 551 -1.57 18.34 10.19
C GLU A 551 -0.89 18.97 11.41
N TRP A 552 0.07 18.26 12.00
CA TRP A 552 0.83 18.76 13.14
C TRP A 552 1.67 19.97 12.78
N LEU A 553 2.35 19.98 11.62
CA LEU A 553 3.11 21.13 11.13
C LEU A 553 2.21 22.35 10.90
N ALA A 554 0.99 22.13 10.37
CA ALA A 554 0.01 23.21 10.24
C ALA A 554 -0.43 23.77 11.61
N ALA A 555 -0.63 22.86 12.61
CA ALA A 555 -0.92 23.27 13.99
C ALA A 555 0.26 24.03 14.64
N GLN A 556 1.50 23.79 14.20
CA GLN A 556 2.69 24.54 14.58
C GLN A 556 2.86 25.86 13.81
N GLY A 557 1.97 26.19 12.88
CA GLY A 557 1.96 27.46 12.16
C GLY A 557 2.71 27.47 10.82
N TYR A 558 3.05 26.31 10.26
CA TYR A 558 3.53 26.21 8.87
C TYR A 558 2.38 26.15 7.88
N VAL A 559 2.50 26.80 6.73
CA VAL A 559 1.68 26.49 5.56
C VAL A 559 2.27 25.26 4.88
N VAL A 560 1.52 24.16 4.74
CA VAL A 560 2.05 22.93 4.16
C VAL A 560 1.33 22.63 2.85
N LEU A 561 2.11 22.34 1.79
CA LEU A 561 1.61 21.91 0.49
C LEU A 561 2.08 20.49 0.21
N SER A 562 1.15 19.55 0.15
CA SER A 562 1.38 18.16 -0.28
C SER A 562 1.17 18.08 -1.79
N VAL A 563 2.20 17.69 -2.55
CA VAL A 563 2.18 17.67 -4.02
C VAL A 563 1.95 16.25 -4.53
N ASN A 564 0.87 16.03 -5.29
CA ASN A 564 0.63 14.82 -6.06
C ASN A 564 1.25 14.97 -7.46
N TYR A 565 2.55 14.81 -7.55
CA TYR A 565 3.31 14.96 -8.78
C TYR A 565 3.00 13.83 -9.80
N ARG A 566 3.29 14.09 -11.09
CA ARG A 566 3.16 13.08 -12.16
C ARG A 566 3.90 11.79 -11.81
N SER A 567 3.64 10.69 -12.50
CA SER A 567 3.98 9.31 -12.13
C SER A 567 3.13 8.74 -10.97
N GLY A 568 2.35 9.58 -10.27
CA GLY A 568 1.36 9.16 -9.30
C GLY A 568 0.15 8.47 -9.92
N VAL A 569 -0.73 7.95 -9.07
CA VAL A 569 -1.99 7.29 -9.48
C VAL A 569 -3.20 8.16 -9.14
N GLY A 570 -4.35 7.79 -9.68
CA GLY A 570 -5.62 8.46 -9.40
C GLY A 570 -6.02 9.50 -10.45
N TYR A 571 -5.12 9.87 -11.38
CA TYR A 571 -5.31 10.90 -12.39
C TYR A 571 -5.20 10.40 -13.84
N GLY A 572 -5.32 9.09 -14.05
CA GLY A 572 -5.23 8.44 -15.34
C GLY A 572 -3.84 7.88 -15.67
N LYS A 573 -3.80 7.02 -16.70
CA LYS A 573 -2.57 6.38 -17.19
C LYS A 573 -1.60 7.40 -17.81
N SER A 574 -2.10 8.40 -18.52
CA SER A 574 -1.31 9.47 -19.12
C SER A 574 -0.52 10.26 -18.07
N PHE A 575 -1.13 10.53 -16.92
CA PHE A 575 -0.46 11.15 -15.77
C PHE A 575 0.56 10.20 -15.12
N ARG A 576 0.17 8.95 -14.89
CA ARG A 576 1.04 7.92 -14.28
C ARG A 576 2.23 7.57 -15.17
N ALA A 577 2.04 7.48 -16.49
CA ALA A 577 3.05 7.15 -17.48
C ALA A 577 3.57 8.38 -18.24
N ALA A 578 3.53 9.56 -17.62
CA ALA A 578 4.00 10.79 -18.25
C ALA A 578 5.46 10.64 -18.74
N PRO A 579 5.81 11.30 -19.84
CA PRO A 579 7.14 11.18 -20.42
C PRO A 579 8.23 11.80 -19.53
N ASN A 580 9.46 11.39 -19.76
CA ASN A 580 10.67 11.91 -19.10
C ASN A 580 10.67 11.78 -17.58
N THR A 581 10.00 10.78 -17.04
CA THR A 581 9.91 10.52 -15.61
C THR A 581 11.04 9.61 -15.11
N ASN A 582 11.25 9.57 -13.80
CA ASN A 582 12.27 8.76 -13.12
C ASN A 582 13.69 9.02 -13.69
N ALA A 583 14.49 7.98 -13.86
CA ALA A 583 15.86 8.05 -14.41
C ALA A 583 15.96 8.58 -15.86
N ARG A 584 14.81 8.89 -16.49
CA ARG A 584 14.72 9.36 -17.89
C ARG A 584 14.44 10.86 -18.00
N GLY A 585 14.78 11.67 -17.01
CA GLY A 585 14.61 13.11 -17.05
C GLY A 585 14.02 13.70 -15.78
N ASN A 586 13.45 12.87 -14.89
CA ASN A 586 12.88 13.25 -13.60
C ASN A 586 11.92 14.45 -13.71
N ALA A 587 10.97 14.37 -14.65
CA ALA A 587 10.00 15.45 -14.95
C ALA A 587 9.11 15.76 -13.73
N GLU A 588 8.96 14.85 -12.79
CA GLU A 588 8.25 15.02 -11.51
C GLU A 588 8.79 16.20 -10.70
N TYR A 589 10.07 16.50 -10.86
CA TYR A 589 10.69 17.64 -10.18
C TYR A 589 10.10 18.99 -10.62
N GLN A 590 9.63 19.12 -11.87
CA GLN A 590 8.97 20.34 -12.35
C GLN A 590 7.65 20.61 -11.61
N ASP A 591 6.95 19.57 -11.21
CA ASP A 591 5.70 19.65 -10.47
C ASP A 591 5.95 20.16 -9.05
N VAL A 592 7.04 19.69 -8.42
CA VAL A 592 7.47 20.15 -7.09
C VAL A 592 7.85 21.63 -7.13
N VAL A 593 8.60 22.07 -8.16
CA VAL A 593 8.95 23.48 -8.35
C VAL A 593 7.70 24.34 -8.57
N ALA A 594 6.71 23.86 -9.33
CA ALA A 594 5.45 24.56 -9.52
C ALA A 594 4.70 24.74 -8.20
N GLY A 595 4.64 23.71 -7.35
CA GLY A 595 4.09 23.81 -6.01
C GLY A 595 4.78 24.83 -5.11
N ALA A 596 6.12 24.86 -5.11
CA ALA A 596 6.88 25.83 -4.35
C ALA A 596 6.69 27.27 -4.85
N LYS A 597 6.63 27.48 -6.17
CA LYS A 597 6.31 28.80 -6.77
C LYS A 597 4.89 29.26 -6.42
N TYR A 598 3.92 28.34 -6.36
CA TYR A 598 2.59 28.65 -5.85
C TYR A 598 2.66 29.15 -4.42
N LEU A 599 3.41 28.49 -3.53
CA LEU A 599 3.61 28.96 -2.16
C LEU A 599 4.26 30.37 -2.13
N GLN A 600 5.29 30.62 -2.95
CA GLN A 600 5.92 31.95 -3.04
C GLN A 600 4.94 33.08 -3.45
N SER A 601 3.96 32.75 -4.28
CA SER A 601 2.97 33.74 -4.77
C SER A 601 1.88 34.07 -3.75
N ARG A 602 1.75 33.32 -2.67
CA ARG A 602 0.71 33.50 -1.67
C ARG A 602 1.01 34.68 -0.75
N PRO A 603 -0.01 35.50 -0.42
CA PRO A 603 0.17 36.66 0.46
C PRO A 603 0.46 36.27 1.93
N ASP A 604 0.06 35.06 2.34
CA ASP A 604 0.21 34.51 3.69
C ASP A 604 1.48 33.68 3.88
N VAL A 605 2.32 33.54 2.84
CA VAL A 605 3.60 32.81 2.88
C VAL A 605 4.77 33.78 2.78
N ASP A 606 5.80 33.54 3.58
CA ASP A 606 7.08 34.22 3.42
C ASP A 606 7.89 33.53 2.32
N PRO A 607 8.12 34.16 1.16
CA PRO A 607 8.77 33.53 0.01
C PRO A 607 10.23 33.13 0.27
N GLY A 608 10.88 33.68 1.29
CA GLY A 608 12.24 33.34 1.70
C GLY A 608 12.31 32.26 2.78
N ARG A 609 11.18 31.62 3.15
CA ARG A 609 11.11 30.59 4.21
C ARG A 609 10.31 29.38 3.76
N ILE A 610 10.72 28.77 2.66
CA ILE A 610 10.11 27.56 2.12
C ILE A 610 11.09 26.39 2.29
N GLY A 611 10.67 25.35 3.02
CA GLY A 611 11.38 24.08 3.15
C GLY A 611 10.69 22.96 2.38
N ILE A 612 11.31 21.77 2.40
CA ILE A 612 10.79 20.58 1.72
C ILE A 612 11.08 19.31 2.53
N TRP A 613 10.17 18.32 2.49
CA TRP A 613 10.44 17.03 3.09
C TRP A 613 9.75 15.88 2.35
N GLY A 614 10.32 14.69 2.45
CA GLY A 614 9.75 13.50 1.85
C GLY A 614 10.54 12.23 2.13
N LEU A 615 9.94 11.06 1.87
CA LEU A 615 10.54 9.75 2.05
C LEU A 615 10.72 9.04 0.70
N SER A 616 11.83 8.28 0.56
CA SER A 616 12.04 7.40 -0.60
C SER A 616 12.17 8.20 -1.90
N TYR A 617 11.26 8.04 -2.84
CA TYR A 617 11.16 8.90 -4.03
C TYR A 617 10.89 10.37 -3.66
N GLY A 618 10.16 10.61 -2.56
CA GLY A 618 10.03 11.95 -1.99
C GLY A 618 11.35 12.50 -1.44
N GLY A 619 12.20 11.65 -0.89
CA GLY A 619 13.59 12.00 -0.51
C GLY A 619 14.43 12.34 -1.73
N LEU A 620 14.28 11.61 -2.85
CA LEU A 620 14.92 11.96 -4.12
C LEU A 620 14.50 13.35 -4.59
N LEU A 621 13.20 13.67 -4.57
CA LEU A 621 12.68 14.98 -4.98
C LEU A 621 13.12 16.08 -4.00
N THR A 622 13.23 15.78 -2.70
CA THR A 622 13.79 16.66 -1.69
C THR A 622 15.26 17.00 -1.99
N SER A 623 16.08 16.00 -2.21
CA SER A 623 17.49 16.23 -2.55
C SER A 623 17.68 16.91 -3.91
N GLN A 624 16.84 16.63 -4.90
CA GLN A 624 16.81 17.40 -6.16
C GLN A 624 16.51 18.88 -5.93
N ALA A 625 15.52 19.16 -5.09
CA ALA A 625 15.11 20.52 -4.74
C ALA A 625 16.26 21.31 -4.10
N LEU A 626 16.95 20.71 -3.14
CA LEU A 626 18.07 21.32 -2.44
C LEU A 626 19.30 21.49 -3.34
N ALA A 627 19.56 20.54 -4.24
CA ALA A 627 20.71 20.60 -5.14
C ALA A 627 20.52 21.60 -6.28
N ARG A 628 19.30 21.74 -6.81
CA ARG A 628 19.02 22.55 -8.00
C ARG A 628 18.45 23.93 -7.71
N ASN A 629 17.74 24.08 -6.60
CA ASN A 629 17.03 25.30 -6.23
C ASN A 629 17.19 25.65 -4.74
N SER A 630 18.45 25.73 -4.26
CA SER A 630 18.77 26.17 -2.91
C SER A 630 18.32 27.63 -2.63
N ASP A 631 18.04 28.40 -3.67
CA ASP A 631 17.46 29.75 -3.59
C ASP A 631 15.95 29.71 -3.29
N LEU A 632 15.25 28.67 -3.70
CA LEU A 632 13.82 28.46 -3.48
C LEU A 632 13.55 27.67 -2.18
N PHE A 633 14.36 26.63 -1.92
CA PHE A 633 14.20 25.76 -0.75
C PHE A 633 15.34 26.00 0.24
N VAL A 634 15.02 26.67 1.35
CA VAL A 634 16.03 27.09 2.33
C VAL A 634 16.58 25.97 3.20
N ALA A 635 15.85 24.86 3.34
CA ALA A 635 16.28 23.64 4.03
C ALA A 635 15.38 22.45 3.64
N GLY A 636 15.84 21.22 3.90
CA GLY A 636 15.02 20.05 3.65
C GLY A 636 15.27 18.89 4.61
N VAL A 637 14.29 17.97 4.66
CA VAL A 637 14.39 16.71 5.40
C VAL A 637 14.17 15.56 4.42
N ASP A 638 15.19 14.75 4.27
CA ASP A 638 15.24 13.63 3.34
C ASP A 638 15.27 12.31 4.10
N LEU A 639 14.18 11.56 3.99
CA LEU A 639 14.03 10.28 4.64
C LEU A 639 14.29 9.17 3.60
N ALA A 640 15.37 8.40 3.77
CA ALA A 640 15.73 7.23 2.95
C ALA A 640 15.62 7.48 1.42
N GLY A 641 16.13 8.63 0.95
CA GLY A 641 16.04 9.06 -0.45
C GLY A 641 17.00 8.34 -1.38
N VAL A 642 16.63 8.27 -2.66
CA VAL A 642 17.54 7.90 -3.76
C VAL A 642 18.27 9.16 -4.22
N HIS A 643 19.61 9.12 -4.30
CA HIS A 643 20.42 10.29 -4.64
C HIS A 643 21.18 10.13 -5.95
N LEU A 644 21.36 8.89 -6.38
CA LEU A 644 22.04 8.54 -7.63
C LEU A 644 21.28 7.40 -8.32
N TYR A 645 20.85 7.62 -9.55
CA TYR A 645 20.36 6.55 -10.42
C TYR A 645 21.52 5.85 -11.12
N GLY A 646 21.57 4.53 -11.03
CA GLY A 646 22.62 3.71 -11.60
C GLY A 646 23.93 3.79 -10.79
N ASN A 647 24.96 3.09 -11.28
CA ASN A 647 26.24 2.97 -10.60
C ASN A 647 27.37 3.77 -11.29
N VAL A 648 27.04 4.59 -12.28
CA VAL A 648 28.02 5.30 -13.11
C VAL A 648 27.85 6.80 -12.93
N LEU A 649 28.93 7.48 -12.51
CA LEU A 649 29.03 8.94 -12.44
C LEU A 649 29.44 9.49 -13.81
N ASP A 650 28.60 9.33 -14.81
CA ASP A 650 28.81 9.82 -16.17
C ASP A 650 27.93 11.04 -16.45
N PRO A 651 28.52 12.23 -16.63
CA PRO A 651 27.78 13.45 -16.93
C PRO A 651 26.92 13.38 -18.19
N GLU A 652 27.22 12.50 -19.14
CA GLU A 652 26.42 12.33 -20.35
C GLU A 652 25.25 11.36 -20.17
N ASN A 653 25.30 10.53 -19.14
CA ASN A 653 24.25 9.56 -18.86
C ASN A 653 22.98 10.26 -18.34
N LEU A 654 21.82 10.00 -18.97
CA LEU A 654 20.55 10.61 -18.62
C LEU A 654 20.10 10.25 -17.18
N ALA A 655 20.35 9.03 -16.72
CA ALA A 655 20.03 8.63 -15.36
C ALA A 655 20.86 9.41 -14.32
N PHE A 656 22.15 9.64 -14.59
CA PHE A 656 22.99 10.51 -13.76
C PHE A 656 22.43 11.95 -13.77
N LYS A 657 22.16 12.53 -14.97
CA LYS A 657 21.56 13.87 -15.09
C LYS A 657 20.24 14.00 -14.34
N SER A 658 19.49 12.92 -14.20
CA SER A 658 18.22 12.84 -13.45
C SER A 658 18.42 12.68 -11.94
N SER A 659 19.65 12.58 -11.44
CA SER A 659 19.99 12.37 -10.03
C SER A 659 20.30 13.68 -9.31
N ALA A 660 20.09 13.74 -7.99
CA ALA A 660 20.52 14.87 -7.16
C ALA A 660 22.04 15.03 -7.17
N ALA A 661 22.77 13.91 -7.18
CA ALA A 661 24.24 13.90 -7.24
C ALA A 661 24.81 14.68 -8.44
N SER A 662 24.10 14.75 -9.57
CA SER A 662 24.53 15.49 -10.76
C SER A 662 24.53 17.02 -10.57
N ALA A 663 23.79 17.53 -9.59
CA ALA A 663 23.62 18.95 -9.32
C ALA A 663 24.19 19.37 -7.96
N VAL A 664 24.93 18.50 -7.29
CA VAL A 664 25.41 18.72 -5.92
C VAL A 664 26.31 19.95 -5.77
N ASP A 665 26.95 20.42 -6.83
CA ASP A 665 27.77 21.64 -6.82
C ASP A 665 26.94 22.92 -6.59
N GLY A 666 25.66 22.89 -6.91
CA GLY A 666 24.70 23.99 -6.63
C GLY A 666 24.09 23.94 -5.23
N TRP A 667 24.32 22.86 -4.48
CA TRP A 667 23.66 22.65 -3.20
C TRP A 667 24.26 23.53 -2.08
N LYS A 668 23.40 24.36 -1.46
CA LYS A 668 23.79 25.27 -0.37
C LYS A 668 22.91 25.09 0.89
N SER A 669 21.71 24.61 0.73
CA SER A 669 20.69 24.53 1.80
C SER A 669 21.00 23.40 2.79
N PRO A 670 20.84 23.62 4.10
CA PRO A 670 20.94 22.57 5.10
C PRO A 670 20.01 21.40 4.85
N VAL A 671 20.45 20.19 5.18
CA VAL A 671 19.64 18.97 5.06
C VAL A 671 19.74 18.09 6.30
N LEU A 672 18.60 17.54 6.74
CA LEU A 672 18.51 16.42 7.67
C LEU A 672 18.26 15.13 6.89
N LEU A 673 19.15 14.17 7.03
CA LEU A 673 19.07 12.84 6.41
C LEU A 673 18.71 11.80 7.47
N VAL A 674 17.75 10.93 7.20
CA VAL A 674 17.35 9.85 8.12
C VAL A 674 17.25 8.55 7.33
N HIS A 675 17.95 7.47 7.76
CA HIS A 675 17.94 6.21 7.03
C HIS A 675 18.22 5.01 7.93
N GLY A 676 17.51 3.90 7.71
CA GLY A 676 17.82 2.59 8.28
C GLY A 676 18.87 1.87 7.46
N ASP A 677 19.85 1.21 8.08
CA ASP A 677 20.98 0.63 7.32
C ASP A 677 20.68 -0.77 6.74
N ASP A 678 19.60 -1.46 7.18
CA ASP A 678 19.04 -2.66 6.52
C ASP A 678 17.88 -2.29 5.56
N ASP A 679 17.91 -1.08 4.99
CA ASP A 679 16.92 -0.68 4.01
C ASP A 679 16.98 -1.59 2.76
N ARG A 680 15.83 -2.18 2.44
CA ARG A 680 15.67 -3.19 1.39
C ARG A 680 15.05 -2.64 0.11
N ASN A 681 14.66 -1.36 0.15
CA ASN A 681 14.08 -0.63 -0.98
C ASN A 681 15.09 0.33 -1.59
N VAL A 682 15.75 1.12 -0.73
CA VAL A 682 16.77 2.09 -1.09
C VAL A 682 18.06 1.72 -0.35
N ALA A 683 19.07 1.31 -1.06
CA ALA A 683 20.32 0.87 -0.42
C ALA A 683 20.92 2.01 0.41
N PHE A 684 21.38 1.73 1.63
CA PHE A 684 21.98 2.71 2.54
C PHE A 684 23.19 3.44 1.94
N THR A 685 23.83 2.85 0.92
CA THR A 685 24.90 3.47 0.13
C THR A 685 24.48 4.78 -0.55
N GLN A 686 23.18 4.98 -0.79
CA GLN A 686 22.66 6.25 -1.31
C GLN A 686 22.92 7.40 -0.33
N THR A 687 22.62 7.19 0.96
CA THR A 687 22.90 8.19 2.00
C THR A 687 24.39 8.34 2.28
N THR A 688 25.17 7.24 2.36
CA THR A 688 26.62 7.35 2.58
C THR A 688 27.31 8.13 1.45
N GLY A 689 26.90 7.88 0.20
CA GLY A 689 27.43 8.61 -0.97
C GLY A 689 27.10 10.10 -0.93
N LEU A 690 25.83 10.45 -0.70
CA LEU A 690 25.42 11.85 -0.63
C LEU A 690 26.12 12.61 0.50
N VAL A 691 26.22 12.02 1.70
CA VAL A 691 26.91 12.64 2.85
C VAL A 691 28.36 12.98 2.51
N GLN A 692 29.09 12.10 1.79
CA GLN A 692 30.46 12.37 1.35
C GLN A 692 30.51 13.55 0.37
N LEU A 693 29.59 13.60 -0.58
CA LEU A 693 29.49 14.71 -1.53
C LEU A 693 29.20 16.05 -0.85
N LEU A 694 28.28 16.08 0.12
CA LEU A 694 27.92 17.28 0.89
C LEU A 694 29.08 17.76 1.77
N ARG A 695 29.78 16.84 2.47
CA ARG A 695 30.95 17.17 3.29
C ARG A 695 32.06 17.78 2.48
N ALA A 696 32.35 17.20 1.29
CA ALA A 696 33.37 17.75 0.38
C ALA A 696 33.06 19.18 -0.12
N ARG A 697 31.78 19.61 -0.03
CA ARG A 697 31.28 20.93 -0.44
C ARG A 697 30.94 21.83 0.74
N HIS A 698 31.24 21.39 1.96
CA HIS A 698 30.96 22.11 3.19
C HIS A 698 29.45 22.48 3.36
N VAL A 699 28.56 21.67 2.78
CA VAL A 699 27.11 21.80 2.97
C VAL A 699 26.73 21.27 4.35
N TYR A 700 25.99 22.07 5.13
CA TYR A 700 25.53 21.65 6.45
C TYR A 700 24.56 20.46 6.32
N ASN A 701 24.88 19.38 7.01
CA ASN A 701 24.03 18.20 7.05
C ASN A 701 24.00 17.56 8.45
N GLU A 702 22.82 17.11 8.86
CA GLU A 702 22.62 16.23 10.01
C GLU A 702 22.23 14.85 9.50
N VAL A 703 22.69 13.80 10.17
CA VAL A 703 22.42 12.42 9.75
C VAL A 703 21.94 11.61 10.95
N ILE A 704 20.81 10.95 10.78
CA ILE A 704 20.27 9.96 11.73
C ILE A 704 20.33 8.60 11.04
N VAL A 705 21.02 7.66 11.65
CA VAL A 705 21.09 6.27 11.19
C VAL A 705 20.42 5.38 12.21
N PHE A 706 19.51 4.51 11.74
CA PHE A 706 18.89 3.49 12.55
C PHE A 706 19.47 2.12 12.21
N PRO A 707 20.36 1.56 13.06
CA PRO A 707 20.94 0.24 12.84
C PRO A 707 19.86 -0.85 12.78
N ASP A 708 20.08 -1.83 11.87
CA ASP A 708 19.21 -3.00 11.64
C ASP A 708 17.74 -2.67 11.31
N ASP A 709 17.45 -1.43 10.90
CA ASP A 709 16.12 -0.99 10.55
C ASP A 709 15.92 -0.88 9.03
N VAL A 710 14.67 -1.00 8.62
CA VAL A 710 14.29 -1.06 7.22
C VAL A 710 13.83 0.31 6.70
N HIS A 711 13.35 0.35 5.47
CA HIS A 711 12.95 1.56 4.74
C HIS A 711 11.95 2.46 5.50
N GLU A 712 10.94 1.87 6.12
CA GLU A 712 10.02 2.53 7.04
C GLU A 712 10.28 1.95 8.42
N SER A 713 10.84 2.73 9.34
CA SER A 713 11.22 2.24 10.67
C SER A 713 10.11 1.42 11.31
N LEU A 714 10.47 0.25 11.83
CA LEU A 714 9.54 -0.65 12.49
C LEU A 714 9.27 -0.26 13.95
N ILE A 715 10.07 0.65 14.52
CA ILE A 715 9.96 1.11 15.90
C ILE A 715 9.25 2.46 15.97
N HIS A 716 8.14 2.53 16.70
CA HIS A 716 7.35 3.75 16.86
C HIS A 716 8.13 4.88 17.54
N ALA A 717 8.92 4.55 18.57
CA ALA A 717 9.76 5.53 19.26
C ALA A 717 10.77 6.21 18.32
N ARG A 718 11.26 5.51 17.26
CA ARG A 718 12.13 6.09 16.24
C ARG A 718 11.40 7.11 15.38
N TRP A 719 10.12 6.89 15.07
CA TRP A 719 9.30 7.89 14.38
C TRP A 719 9.09 9.13 15.21
N LEU A 720 8.75 8.99 16.50
CA LEU A 720 8.62 10.14 17.42
C LEU A 720 9.94 10.91 17.53
N TYR A 721 11.06 10.19 17.64
CA TYR A 721 12.39 10.81 17.64
C TYR A 721 12.70 11.53 16.32
N THR A 722 12.39 10.92 15.18
CA THR A 722 12.58 11.52 13.85
C THR A 722 11.78 12.80 13.73
N PHE A 723 10.51 12.79 14.11
CA PHE A 723 9.63 13.97 14.02
C PHE A 723 10.07 15.09 14.98
N ASP A 724 10.53 14.77 16.19
CA ASP A 724 11.14 15.76 17.10
C ASP A 724 12.41 16.40 16.52
N ARG A 725 13.26 15.58 15.87
CA ARG A 725 14.46 16.09 15.18
C ARG A 725 14.11 16.95 13.95
N MET A 726 13.10 16.54 13.19
CA MET A 726 12.58 17.31 12.05
C MET A 726 12.04 18.66 12.51
N GLU A 727 11.23 18.69 13.59
CA GLU A 727 10.73 19.96 14.16
C GLU A 727 11.87 20.92 14.47
N LYS A 728 12.85 20.48 15.27
CA LYS A 728 14.00 21.29 15.68
C LYS A 728 14.81 21.80 14.50
N PHE A 729 15.01 20.95 13.50
CA PHE A 729 15.73 21.29 12.27
C PHE A 729 14.95 22.31 11.44
N LEU A 730 13.66 22.09 11.20
CA LEU A 730 12.80 23.00 10.44
C LEU A 730 12.58 24.33 11.17
N ASP A 731 12.46 24.31 12.50
CA ASP A 731 12.37 25.52 13.29
C ASP A 731 13.63 26.38 13.13
N ARG A 732 14.81 25.77 13.21
CA ARG A 732 16.10 26.46 13.04
C ARG A 732 16.29 27.02 11.64
N PHE A 733 16.07 26.23 10.60
CA PHE A 733 16.50 26.54 9.24
C PHE A 733 15.38 27.05 8.31
N VAL A 734 14.10 26.89 8.68
CA VAL A 734 12.96 27.39 7.90
C VAL A 734 12.25 28.49 8.67
N ARG A 735 11.80 28.24 9.92
CA ARG A 735 11.07 29.24 10.70
C ARG A 735 11.92 30.46 11.05
N HIS A 736 13.17 30.26 11.40
CA HIS A 736 14.14 31.28 11.79
C HIS A 736 15.24 31.54 10.74
N ALA A 737 15.01 31.16 9.49
CA ALA A 737 15.94 31.46 8.39
C ALA A 737 16.28 32.95 8.33
N GLY A 738 17.58 33.28 8.31
CA GLY A 738 18.06 34.67 8.20
C GLY A 738 18.04 35.50 9.52
N ARG A 739 17.78 34.88 10.68
CA ARG A 739 17.89 35.52 12.00
C ARG A 739 19.18 35.17 12.72
#